data_827348b364611445588d24be66b3d116
#
_entry.id   827348b364611445588d24be66b3d116
#
_cell.length_a   1.000
_cell.length_b   1.000
_cell.length_c   1.000
_cell.angle_alpha   90.00
_cell.angle_beta   90.00
_cell.angle_gamma   90.00
#
_symmetry.space_group_name_H-M   'P 1'
#
loop_
_entity.id
_entity.type
_entity.pdbx_description
1 polymer ?
#
loop_
_entity_poly.entity_id
_entity_poly.type
_entity_poly.pdbx_seq_one_letter_code
_entity_poly.pdbx_strand_id
1 'polypeptide(L)'
;MAELENRAQFAELLAPAVKSLKHHPDFKIKRTKNVKSGQSYIDQIALRIGVSSNTIKSWIGQMGANYIPGRIDDGKLFGMVWIIIEKTDMDPEWLTGLLETTTIPVIKPALPVWTASCLKKAKIRRKDGSFGAPSDEDVEKAVKRLFHDRPSHETNALTRKPATHNLPSRRTGNFIGRGFDIEAIRQWMLSPSPVCLITGWAGMGKTTIALEAAYLCAGGSPDWPAFNSIIWISADWKGLSFSDFLNTIAYQLGRTEQIDKSINEKRFVVRNALAAHSNEKPVLLIVDSIDTAERDIHEFIIGLPQGVKVLLTARENVKQTYRDGLGELAAIQLSGLEQTDALDFYHQEVHRCLQTCNLPHKREKLEQLLQLSPDLKNEFISAAAGNPKAMALSIAYMSDDDIPAPQLIQELKQAGYSLLELFEVLFGRTWDRCHEDTRKLWQTLCFFAKPPDEKSLAQAAGLDVRRFHYAIEQMRSYALIQPERSEGRIQYAAHQTVVAYGEQHLSENHDFEKGARSRWAHYYIDYAETHIKREQPNSVYWSYLLGRNLELMKKEWPNILKVIEWSSETEQHDILIKLIIRISHFLSRINLPLRIEYGLKAADAARQSGEHTREAYFRIDTAGWALMEVNDSDGALRQIEAGLKILEQSGAPDHDDLKVWGTALQSRLLLKIGEPDKAAAMLDGIKDQPVSPIIRHRVLLVRGDLSFARSHYEEAITLYEAANTTSAAYGGEKTIEAYFNLGMAYVKCDQLEKAEKAFEQMLYDKHNANQVELIYYYYGMAQLLYRKGENKKAMESNQKAMRLIDSWEPAIGIRGEVERLDKALEGSEITL
;
A
#
# COMPACT_ATOMS: atom_id res chain seq x y z
N MET A 1 -20.14 -38.15 -19.28
CA MET A 1 -21.56 -37.71 -19.13
C MET A 1 -21.65 -36.88 -17.87
N ALA A 2 -22.21 -35.69 -17.99
CA ALA A 2 -22.42 -34.82 -16.81
C ALA A 2 -23.41 -35.49 -15.82
N GLU A 3 -23.06 -35.48 -14.55
CA GLU A 3 -23.97 -35.91 -13.48
C GLU A 3 -24.62 -34.66 -12.87
N LEU A 4 -25.88 -34.70 -12.52
CA LEU A 4 -26.60 -33.59 -11.95
C LEU A 4 -26.46 -33.61 -10.43
N GLU A 5 -25.76 -32.62 -9.89
CA GLU A 5 -25.59 -32.43 -8.45
C GLU A 5 -26.86 -31.87 -7.79
N ASN A 6 -27.52 -30.92 -8.46
CA ASN A 6 -28.79 -30.36 -8.02
C ASN A 6 -29.86 -30.38 -9.13
N ARG A 7 -30.64 -31.44 -9.17
CA ARG A 7 -31.66 -31.67 -10.21
C ARG A 7 -32.78 -30.64 -10.21
N ALA A 8 -33.19 -30.18 -9.03
CA ALA A 8 -34.28 -29.19 -8.93
C ALA A 8 -33.82 -27.83 -9.45
N GLN A 9 -32.66 -27.38 -9.04
CA GLN A 9 -32.10 -26.12 -9.49
C GLN A 9 -31.75 -26.13 -10.99
N PHE A 10 -31.26 -27.25 -11.52
CA PHE A 10 -31.05 -27.41 -12.94
C PHE A 10 -32.34 -27.20 -13.73
N ALA A 11 -33.45 -27.82 -13.29
CA ALA A 11 -34.74 -27.66 -13.93
C ALA A 11 -35.28 -26.23 -13.83
N GLU A 12 -35.10 -25.57 -12.69
CA GLU A 12 -35.47 -24.17 -12.45
C GLU A 12 -34.74 -23.19 -13.39
N LEU A 13 -33.47 -23.39 -13.63
CA LEU A 13 -32.65 -22.55 -14.52
C LEU A 13 -32.94 -22.84 -16.01
N LEU A 14 -33.13 -24.10 -16.35
CA LEU A 14 -33.37 -24.52 -17.76
C LEU A 14 -34.80 -24.23 -18.25
N ALA A 15 -35.81 -24.40 -17.41
CA ALA A 15 -37.20 -24.25 -17.82
C ALA A 15 -37.56 -22.86 -18.37
N PRO A 16 -37.18 -21.71 -17.75
CA PRO A 16 -37.43 -20.39 -18.30
C PRO A 16 -36.75 -20.20 -19.67
N ALA A 17 -35.50 -20.66 -19.80
CA ALA A 17 -34.69 -20.53 -21.01
C ALA A 17 -35.31 -21.34 -22.16
N VAL A 18 -35.75 -22.55 -21.91
CA VAL A 18 -36.46 -23.38 -22.90
C VAL A 18 -37.85 -22.78 -23.24
N LYS A 19 -38.52 -22.19 -22.24
CA LYS A 19 -39.85 -21.56 -22.46
C LYS A 19 -39.70 -20.28 -23.32
N SER A 20 -38.63 -19.55 -23.23
CA SER A 20 -38.39 -18.36 -24.08
C SER A 20 -38.29 -18.70 -25.55
N LEU A 21 -37.81 -19.90 -25.92
CA LEU A 21 -37.76 -20.40 -27.28
C LEU A 21 -39.15 -20.56 -27.94
N LYS A 22 -40.21 -20.67 -27.13
CA LYS A 22 -41.59 -20.79 -27.65
C LYS A 22 -41.98 -19.60 -28.53
N HIS A 23 -41.46 -18.45 -28.28
CA HIS A 23 -41.77 -17.21 -29.01
C HIS A 23 -40.86 -16.96 -30.21
N HIS A 24 -39.76 -17.71 -30.34
CA HIS A 24 -38.83 -17.54 -31.44
C HIS A 24 -39.42 -18.01 -32.78
N PRO A 25 -39.24 -17.29 -33.90
CA PRO A 25 -39.80 -17.64 -35.23
C PRO A 25 -39.49 -19.06 -35.68
N ASP A 26 -38.30 -19.59 -35.35
CA ASP A 26 -37.85 -20.95 -35.75
C ASP A 26 -38.63 -22.09 -35.06
N PHE A 27 -39.31 -21.77 -33.94
CA PHE A 27 -40.07 -22.73 -33.14
C PHE A 27 -41.59 -22.46 -33.15
N LYS A 28 -42.03 -21.45 -33.95
CA LYS A 28 -43.46 -21.17 -34.11
C LYS A 28 -44.16 -22.32 -34.83
N ILE A 29 -45.27 -22.78 -34.26
CA ILE A 29 -46.15 -23.81 -34.87
C ILE A 29 -46.76 -23.20 -36.13
N LYS A 30 -46.36 -23.66 -37.35
CA LYS A 30 -47.04 -23.36 -38.56
C LYS A 30 -48.32 -24.25 -38.57
N ARG A 31 -49.50 -23.69 -38.28
CA ARG A 31 -50.79 -24.35 -38.43
C ARG A 31 -51.09 -24.53 -39.94
N THR A 32 -50.71 -25.67 -40.50
CA THR A 32 -51.21 -26.12 -41.79
C THR A 32 -52.43 -26.90 -41.53
N LYS A 33 -53.50 -26.67 -42.36
CA LYS A 33 -54.84 -27.16 -42.18
C LYS A 33 -55.02 -28.70 -42.22
N ASN A 34 -53.97 -29.51 -42.42
CA ASN A 34 -54.09 -30.96 -42.69
C ASN A 34 -53.19 -31.89 -41.90
N VAL A 35 -52.63 -31.46 -40.74
CA VAL A 35 -51.80 -32.35 -39.89
C VAL A 35 -52.38 -32.42 -38.48
N LYS A 36 -52.79 -33.62 -38.09
CA LYS A 36 -53.51 -33.96 -36.84
C LYS A 36 -52.64 -33.89 -35.58
N SER A 37 -51.36 -33.48 -35.64
CA SER A 37 -50.52 -33.22 -34.49
C SER A 37 -49.46 -32.16 -34.86
N GLY A 38 -49.72 -30.92 -34.53
CA GLY A 38 -48.66 -29.87 -34.59
C GLY A 38 -47.52 -30.25 -33.62
N GLN A 39 -46.28 -30.42 -34.14
CA GLN A 39 -45.12 -30.64 -33.33
C GLN A 39 -44.96 -29.45 -32.38
N SER A 40 -44.90 -29.70 -31.06
CA SER A 40 -44.69 -28.65 -30.07
C SER A 40 -43.30 -28.05 -30.25
N TYR A 41 -43.08 -26.82 -29.72
CA TYR A 41 -41.73 -26.22 -29.72
C TYR A 41 -40.72 -27.17 -29.05
N ILE A 42 -41.13 -27.94 -28.04
CA ILE A 42 -40.31 -28.95 -27.36
C ILE A 42 -39.92 -30.08 -28.33
N ASP A 43 -40.82 -30.53 -29.17
CA ASP A 43 -40.55 -31.57 -30.19
C ASP A 43 -39.52 -31.08 -31.21
N GLN A 44 -39.58 -29.81 -31.59
CA GLN A 44 -38.63 -29.20 -32.52
C GLN A 44 -37.23 -29.07 -31.89
N ILE A 45 -37.14 -28.68 -30.61
CA ILE A 45 -35.87 -28.65 -29.88
C ILE A 45 -35.32 -30.08 -29.78
N ALA A 46 -36.13 -31.03 -29.34
CA ALA A 46 -35.75 -32.43 -29.18
C ALA A 46 -35.17 -33.01 -30.49
N LEU A 47 -35.79 -32.71 -31.62
CA LEU A 47 -35.32 -33.13 -32.94
C LEU A 47 -33.93 -32.53 -33.27
N ARG A 48 -33.68 -31.26 -32.89
CA ARG A 48 -32.41 -30.57 -33.19
C ARG A 48 -31.21 -31.09 -32.40
N ILE A 49 -31.45 -31.60 -31.21
CA ILE A 49 -30.36 -32.16 -30.36
C ILE A 49 -30.36 -33.70 -30.30
N GLY A 50 -31.26 -34.33 -31.01
CA GLY A 50 -31.30 -35.79 -31.12
C GLY A 50 -31.73 -36.50 -29.82
N VAL A 51 -32.76 -35.98 -29.16
CA VAL A 51 -33.36 -36.57 -27.94
C VAL A 51 -34.89 -36.70 -28.12
N SER A 52 -35.54 -37.40 -27.20
CA SER A 52 -37.00 -37.42 -27.17
C SER A 52 -37.59 -36.17 -26.54
N SER A 53 -38.82 -35.78 -26.93
CA SER A 53 -39.51 -34.68 -26.28
C SER A 53 -39.75 -34.92 -24.79
N ASN A 54 -39.92 -36.17 -24.39
CA ASN A 54 -40.02 -36.53 -22.97
C ASN A 54 -38.71 -36.29 -22.23
N THR A 55 -37.55 -36.45 -22.88
CA THR A 55 -36.24 -36.11 -22.31
C THR A 55 -36.16 -34.63 -22.00
N ILE A 56 -36.60 -33.76 -22.91
CA ILE A 56 -36.63 -32.31 -22.67
C ILE A 56 -37.62 -31.95 -21.57
N LYS A 57 -38.82 -32.52 -21.59
CA LYS A 57 -39.84 -32.33 -20.53
C LYS A 57 -39.33 -32.77 -19.17
N SER A 58 -38.52 -33.83 -19.11
CA SER A 58 -37.86 -34.29 -17.90
C SER A 58 -36.80 -33.29 -17.42
N TRP A 59 -35.96 -32.76 -18.33
CA TRP A 59 -34.93 -31.77 -18.00
C TRP A 59 -35.49 -30.46 -17.43
N ILE A 60 -36.70 -30.04 -17.89
CA ILE A 60 -37.39 -28.84 -17.41
C ILE A 60 -38.38 -29.10 -16.27
N GLY A 61 -38.34 -30.28 -15.67
CA GLY A 61 -39.15 -30.62 -14.51
C GLY A 61 -40.66 -30.85 -14.80
N GLN A 62 -41.10 -30.94 -16.06
CA GLN A 62 -42.51 -31.08 -16.41
C GLN A 62 -43.09 -32.51 -16.24
N MET A 63 -42.26 -33.51 -15.94
CA MET A 63 -42.67 -34.90 -15.74
C MET A 63 -42.61 -35.37 -14.27
N GLY A 64 -42.44 -34.43 -13.32
CA GLY A 64 -42.29 -34.70 -11.90
C GLY A 64 -40.85 -35.07 -11.52
N ALA A 65 -40.52 -34.94 -10.22
CA ALA A 65 -39.16 -35.06 -9.68
C ALA A 65 -38.47 -36.41 -9.96
N ASN A 66 -39.27 -37.47 -10.17
CA ASN A 66 -38.72 -38.80 -10.40
C ASN A 66 -38.21 -39.05 -11.84
N TYR A 67 -38.44 -38.13 -12.76
CA TYR A 67 -38.06 -38.26 -14.18
C TYR A 67 -36.89 -37.41 -14.63
N ILE A 68 -36.30 -36.63 -13.78
CA ILE A 68 -35.10 -35.86 -14.16
C ILE A 68 -33.92 -36.84 -14.21
N PRO A 69 -33.23 -36.98 -15.34
CA PRO A 69 -32.11 -37.91 -15.46
C PRO A 69 -30.97 -37.51 -14.53
N GLY A 70 -30.31 -38.46 -13.85
CA GLY A 70 -29.14 -38.22 -13.07
C GLY A 70 -27.89 -37.97 -13.91
N ARG A 71 -27.90 -38.36 -15.18
CA ARG A 71 -26.80 -38.23 -16.13
C ARG A 71 -27.29 -37.71 -17.47
N ILE A 72 -26.54 -36.72 -18.02
CA ILE A 72 -26.83 -36.12 -19.32
C ILE A 72 -25.59 -36.24 -20.20
N ASP A 73 -25.78 -36.62 -21.49
CA ASP A 73 -24.68 -36.61 -22.47
C ASP A 73 -24.20 -35.17 -22.69
N ASP A 74 -22.91 -34.90 -22.50
CA ASP A 74 -22.32 -33.56 -22.57
C ASP A 74 -22.59 -32.90 -23.92
N GLY A 75 -22.48 -33.65 -25.02
CA GLY A 75 -22.74 -33.11 -26.36
C GLY A 75 -24.18 -32.69 -26.56
N LYS A 76 -25.15 -33.37 -25.92
CA LYS A 76 -26.57 -33.03 -25.97
C LYS A 76 -26.89 -31.84 -25.06
N LEU A 77 -26.27 -31.78 -23.87
CA LEU A 77 -26.40 -30.63 -22.99
C LEU A 77 -25.83 -29.36 -23.66
N PHE A 78 -24.64 -29.44 -24.22
CA PHE A 78 -24.07 -28.32 -24.97
C PHE A 78 -24.83 -27.98 -26.24
N GLY A 79 -25.48 -28.96 -26.88
CA GLY A 79 -26.41 -28.73 -27.97
C GLY A 79 -27.67 -27.93 -27.56
N MET A 80 -28.21 -28.19 -26.35
CA MET A 80 -29.28 -27.40 -25.77
C MET A 80 -28.81 -25.99 -25.44
N VAL A 81 -27.68 -25.86 -24.77
CA VAL A 81 -27.04 -24.56 -24.43
C VAL A 81 -26.81 -23.76 -25.73
N TRP A 82 -26.30 -24.40 -26.78
CA TRP A 82 -26.12 -23.78 -28.10
C TRP A 82 -27.42 -23.17 -28.64
N ILE A 83 -28.51 -23.94 -28.69
CA ILE A 83 -29.80 -23.46 -29.20
C ILE A 83 -30.32 -22.28 -28.38
N ILE A 84 -30.15 -22.34 -27.06
CA ILE A 84 -30.58 -21.25 -26.16
C ILE A 84 -29.77 -19.99 -26.43
N ILE A 85 -28.44 -20.07 -26.45
CA ILE A 85 -27.56 -18.93 -26.73
C ILE A 85 -27.84 -18.36 -28.15
N GLU A 86 -28.02 -19.21 -29.14
CA GLU A 86 -28.25 -18.76 -30.51
C GLU A 86 -29.59 -18.03 -30.67
N LYS A 87 -30.65 -18.44 -29.93
CA LYS A 87 -32.03 -18.04 -30.16
C LYS A 87 -32.67 -17.21 -29.06
N THR A 88 -31.96 -16.95 -27.97
CA THR A 88 -32.45 -16.17 -26.83
C THR A 88 -31.42 -15.21 -26.34
N ASP A 89 -31.81 -14.31 -25.45
CA ASP A 89 -30.91 -13.31 -24.83
C ASP A 89 -30.45 -13.73 -23.43
N MET A 90 -30.26 -15.03 -23.19
CA MET A 90 -29.71 -15.55 -21.93
C MET A 90 -28.30 -15.07 -21.72
N ASP A 91 -27.96 -14.83 -20.45
CA ASP A 91 -26.69 -14.22 -20.08
C ASP A 91 -25.59 -15.24 -19.65
N PRO A 92 -24.33 -14.78 -19.50
CA PRO A 92 -23.26 -15.65 -19.04
C PRO A 92 -23.51 -16.21 -17.64
N GLU A 93 -24.23 -15.49 -16.78
CA GLU A 93 -24.57 -15.92 -15.42
C GLU A 93 -25.55 -17.07 -15.42
N TRP A 94 -26.57 -17.00 -16.30
CA TRP A 94 -27.47 -18.13 -16.51
C TRP A 94 -26.70 -19.39 -16.94
N LEU A 95 -25.78 -19.26 -17.90
CA LEU A 95 -24.97 -20.39 -18.37
C LEU A 95 -24.12 -20.97 -17.24
N THR A 96 -23.46 -20.10 -16.48
CA THR A 96 -22.65 -20.47 -15.34
C THR A 96 -23.50 -21.20 -14.30
N GLY A 97 -24.59 -20.60 -13.86
CA GLY A 97 -25.51 -21.20 -12.89
C GLY A 97 -26.09 -22.55 -13.33
N LEU A 98 -26.44 -22.68 -14.62
CA LEU A 98 -26.95 -23.96 -15.16
C LEU A 98 -25.87 -25.05 -15.07
N LEU A 99 -24.65 -24.76 -15.45
CA LEU A 99 -23.55 -25.72 -15.47
C LEU A 99 -23.00 -26.05 -14.08
N GLU A 100 -23.08 -25.14 -13.13
CA GLU A 100 -22.76 -25.38 -11.71
C GLU A 100 -23.71 -26.38 -11.03
N THR A 101 -24.89 -26.66 -11.64
CA THR A 101 -25.76 -27.75 -11.18
C THR A 101 -25.34 -29.11 -11.68
N THR A 102 -24.24 -29.19 -12.43
CA THR A 102 -23.71 -30.42 -13.03
C THR A 102 -22.27 -30.65 -12.59
N THR A 103 -21.74 -31.85 -12.81
CA THR A 103 -20.34 -32.19 -12.57
C THR A 103 -19.36 -31.63 -13.61
N ILE A 104 -19.79 -30.76 -14.50
CA ILE A 104 -18.93 -30.14 -15.52
C ILE A 104 -18.18 -28.96 -14.85
N PRO A 105 -16.84 -29.03 -14.79
CA PRO A 105 -16.07 -27.93 -14.17
C PRO A 105 -16.14 -26.67 -15.03
N VAL A 106 -16.57 -25.56 -14.43
CA VAL A 106 -16.68 -24.23 -15.07
C VAL A 106 -15.44 -23.41 -14.79
N ILE A 107 -14.70 -23.01 -15.82
CA ILE A 107 -13.50 -22.18 -15.69
C ILE A 107 -13.90 -20.71 -15.79
N LYS A 108 -14.31 -20.10 -14.67
CA LYS A 108 -14.80 -18.71 -14.61
C LYS A 108 -13.82 -17.66 -15.18
N PRO A 109 -12.50 -17.68 -14.87
CA PRO A 109 -11.56 -16.67 -15.39
C PRO A 109 -11.37 -16.70 -16.91
N ALA A 110 -11.65 -17.84 -17.55
CA ALA A 110 -11.54 -18.01 -18.98
C ALA A 110 -12.90 -18.35 -19.63
N LEU A 111 -14.00 -17.90 -19.03
CA LEU A 111 -15.36 -18.30 -19.39
C LEU A 111 -15.68 -18.20 -20.90
N PRO A 112 -15.29 -17.14 -21.64
CA PRO A 112 -15.52 -17.09 -23.08
C PRO A 112 -14.77 -18.20 -23.85
N VAL A 113 -13.50 -18.43 -23.54
CA VAL A 113 -12.66 -19.46 -24.19
C VAL A 113 -13.14 -20.86 -23.82
N TRP A 114 -13.49 -21.06 -22.56
CA TRP A 114 -14.05 -22.30 -22.05
C TRP A 114 -15.41 -22.60 -22.68
N THR A 115 -16.30 -21.60 -22.77
CA THR A 115 -17.62 -21.72 -23.46
C THR A 115 -17.42 -22.10 -24.90
N ALA A 116 -16.51 -21.47 -25.64
CA ALA A 116 -16.18 -21.84 -27.00
C ALA A 116 -15.74 -23.32 -27.10
N SER A 117 -14.87 -23.76 -26.19
CA SER A 117 -14.42 -25.16 -26.12
C SER A 117 -15.56 -26.14 -25.85
N CYS A 118 -16.54 -25.81 -25.00
CA CYS A 118 -17.70 -26.60 -24.69
C CYS A 118 -18.68 -26.67 -25.90
N LEU A 119 -18.95 -25.54 -26.54
CA LEU A 119 -19.84 -25.45 -27.68
C LEU A 119 -19.29 -26.22 -28.90
N LYS A 120 -17.98 -26.34 -29.08
CA LYS A 120 -17.36 -27.22 -30.08
C LYS A 120 -17.63 -28.71 -29.85
N LYS A 121 -18.07 -29.10 -28.67
CA LYS A 121 -18.51 -30.48 -28.34
C LYS A 121 -20.01 -30.67 -28.50
N ALA A 122 -20.79 -29.61 -28.81
CA ALA A 122 -22.23 -29.67 -28.96
C ALA A 122 -22.65 -30.61 -30.11
N LYS A 123 -23.68 -31.41 -29.89
CA LYS A 123 -24.26 -32.29 -30.91
C LYS A 123 -25.59 -31.71 -31.39
N ILE A 124 -25.55 -31.05 -32.53
CA ILE A 124 -26.73 -30.42 -33.17
C ILE A 124 -26.97 -31.01 -34.53
N ARG A 125 -28.21 -30.99 -34.99
CA ARG A 125 -28.59 -31.38 -36.36
C ARG A 125 -28.29 -30.23 -37.31
N ARG A 126 -27.38 -30.45 -38.24
CA ARG A 126 -27.01 -29.48 -39.28
C ARG A 126 -28.08 -29.36 -40.35
N LYS A 127 -27.98 -28.36 -41.24
CA LYS A 127 -28.92 -28.14 -42.36
C LYS A 127 -28.97 -29.30 -43.34
N ASP A 128 -27.88 -30.05 -43.46
CA ASP A 128 -27.79 -31.26 -44.31
C ASP A 128 -28.42 -32.51 -43.69
N GLY A 129 -28.91 -32.38 -42.46
CA GLY A 129 -29.52 -33.49 -41.71
C GLY A 129 -28.55 -34.31 -40.86
N SER A 130 -27.22 -34.11 -40.98
CA SER A 130 -26.22 -34.77 -40.17
C SER A 130 -26.17 -34.22 -38.75
N PHE A 131 -25.69 -35.03 -37.78
CA PHE A 131 -25.42 -34.59 -36.43
C PHE A 131 -23.92 -34.30 -36.27
N GLY A 132 -23.58 -33.13 -35.74
CA GLY A 132 -22.18 -32.77 -35.48
C GLY A 132 -22.07 -31.47 -34.71
N ALA A 133 -20.84 -31.06 -34.46
CA ALA A 133 -20.52 -29.78 -33.80
C ALA A 133 -20.88 -28.59 -34.72
N PRO A 134 -21.22 -27.40 -34.15
CA PRO A 134 -21.30 -26.16 -34.91
C PRO A 134 -19.97 -25.84 -35.58
N SER A 135 -19.96 -24.99 -36.61
CA SER A 135 -18.72 -24.51 -37.21
C SER A 135 -17.94 -23.60 -36.23
N ASP A 136 -16.61 -23.50 -36.38
CA ASP A 136 -15.79 -22.62 -35.53
C ASP A 136 -16.25 -21.16 -35.65
N GLU A 137 -16.67 -20.72 -36.86
CA GLU A 137 -17.18 -19.36 -37.09
C GLU A 137 -18.52 -19.13 -36.35
N ASP A 138 -19.41 -20.12 -36.35
CA ASP A 138 -20.68 -20.01 -35.63
C ASP A 138 -20.46 -20.02 -34.11
N VAL A 139 -19.49 -20.80 -33.58
CA VAL A 139 -19.12 -20.81 -32.18
C VAL A 139 -18.55 -19.46 -31.75
N GLU A 140 -17.66 -18.89 -32.54
CA GLU A 140 -17.09 -17.57 -32.29
C GLU A 140 -18.18 -16.49 -32.26
N LYS A 141 -19.11 -16.54 -33.22
CA LYS A 141 -20.28 -15.65 -33.27
C LYS A 141 -21.17 -15.77 -32.05
N ALA A 142 -21.46 -17.01 -31.60
CA ALA A 142 -22.27 -17.26 -30.42
C ALA A 142 -21.61 -16.76 -29.12
N VAL A 143 -20.31 -17.02 -28.99
CA VAL A 143 -19.52 -16.53 -27.83
C VAL A 143 -19.47 -15.01 -27.84
N LYS A 144 -19.23 -14.39 -29.02
CA LYS A 144 -19.22 -12.93 -29.14
C LYS A 144 -20.59 -12.33 -28.76
N ARG A 145 -21.67 -12.91 -29.21
CA ARG A 145 -23.02 -12.47 -28.85
C ARG A 145 -23.30 -12.62 -27.35
N LEU A 146 -22.86 -13.73 -26.73
CA LEU A 146 -23.07 -13.98 -25.32
C LEU A 146 -22.28 -13.00 -24.41
N PHE A 147 -21.05 -12.63 -24.82
CA PHE A 147 -20.14 -11.89 -23.97
C PHE A 147 -19.84 -10.46 -24.45
N HIS A 148 -20.10 -10.08 -25.73
CA HIS A 148 -19.68 -8.79 -26.29
C HIS A 148 -20.77 -7.98 -26.99
N ASP A 149 -21.73 -8.61 -27.70
CA ASP A 149 -22.69 -7.94 -28.62
C ASP A 149 -24.07 -7.65 -27.96
N ARG A 150 -24.14 -7.36 -26.68
CA ARG A 150 -25.41 -6.92 -26.09
C ARG A 150 -25.64 -5.43 -26.38
N PRO A 151 -26.87 -5.05 -26.89
CA PRO A 151 -27.29 -3.68 -26.73
C PRO A 151 -27.32 -3.42 -25.23
N SER A 152 -26.52 -2.45 -24.78
CA SER A 152 -26.62 -1.92 -23.45
C SER A 152 -28.09 -1.57 -23.20
N HIS A 153 -28.82 -2.35 -22.39
CA HIS A 153 -29.88 -1.74 -21.64
C HIS A 153 -29.20 -0.60 -20.87
N GLU A 154 -29.51 0.61 -21.29
CA GLU A 154 -29.20 1.84 -20.54
C GLU A 154 -29.94 1.78 -19.19
N THR A 155 -29.41 0.99 -18.27
CA THR A 155 -29.30 1.42 -16.91
C THR A 155 -28.07 2.29 -16.89
N ASN A 156 -28.24 3.56 -16.55
CA ASN A 156 -27.18 4.53 -16.26
C ASN A 156 -26.04 3.89 -15.44
N ALA A 157 -25.19 3.09 -16.05
CA ALA A 157 -23.86 2.82 -15.61
C ALA A 157 -23.04 4.07 -15.99
N LEU A 158 -23.23 5.14 -15.22
CA LEU A 158 -22.15 6.10 -14.98
C LEU A 158 -20.88 5.27 -14.89
N THR A 159 -19.97 5.47 -15.81
CA THR A 159 -18.61 4.93 -15.76
C THR A 159 -18.11 5.14 -14.34
N ARG A 160 -18.17 4.07 -13.51
CA ARG A 160 -17.80 4.15 -12.09
C ARG A 160 -16.34 4.48 -12.10
N LYS A 161 -16.01 5.69 -11.68
CA LYS A 161 -14.63 6.10 -11.46
C LYS A 161 -14.03 5.08 -10.49
N PRO A 162 -12.95 4.38 -10.85
CA PRO A 162 -12.37 3.39 -9.94
C PRO A 162 -12.01 4.08 -8.62
N ALA A 163 -12.18 3.37 -7.51
CA ALA A 163 -11.83 3.87 -6.19
C ALA A 163 -10.32 4.15 -6.13
N THR A 164 -9.93 5.25 -5.48
CA THR A 164 -8.51 5.45 -5.14
C THR A 164 -8.11 4.44 -4.07
N HIS A 165 -6.95 3.79 -4.20
CA HIS A 165 -6.53 2.79 -3.24
C HIS A 165 -5.01 2.67 -3.10
N ASN A 166 -4.57 2.17 -1.93
CA ASN A 166 -3.20 1.77 -1.62
C ASN A 166 -3.07 0.27 -1.34
N LEU A 167 -3.88 -0.55 -1.99
CA LEU A 167 -3.87 -2.00 -1.76
C LEU A 167 -2.50 -2.60 -2.06
N PRO A 168 -2.01 -3.51 -1.21
CA PRO A 168 -0.84 -4.33 -1.52
C PRO A 168 -1.06 -5.11 -2.82
N SER A 169 0.01 -5.44 -3.54
CA SER A 169 -0.11 -6.27 -4.74
C SER A 169 -0.84 -7.58 -4.44
N ARG A 170 -1.70 -8.04 -5.35
CA ARG A 170 -2.32 -9.37 -5.22
C ARG A 170 -1.20 -10.40 -5.09
N ARG A 171 -1.18 -11.13 -3.99
CA ARG A 171 -0.27 -12.26 -3.82
C ARG A 171 -0.59 -13.27 -4.92
N THR A 172 0.45 -13.66 -5.67
CA THR A 172 0.34 -14.50 -6.86
C THR A 172 -0.33 -15.83 -6.52
N GLY A 173 -1.41 -16.13 -7.19
CA GLY A 173 -2.19 -17.36 -7.05
C GLY A 173 -3.68 -17.07 -7.19
N ASN A 174 -4.44 -18.01 -7.73
CA ASN A 174 -5.88 -17.89 -7.71
C ASN A 174 -6.36 -17.97 -6.26
N PHE A 175 -7.23 -17.06 -5.87
CA PHE A 175 -7.98 -17.18 -4.62
C PHE A 175 -8.86 -18.42 -4.70
N ILE A 176 -8.73 -19.33 -3.72
CA ILE A 176 -9.40 -20.63 -3.76
C ILE A 176 -10.42 -20.72 -2.65
N GLY A 177 -11.61 -21.14 -2.99
CA GLY A 177 -12.69 -21.37 -2.05
C GLY A 177 -13.19 -20.11 -1.37
N ARG A 178 -13.68 -20.25 -0.13
CA ARG A 178 -14.17 -19.14 0.69
C ARG A 178 -15.38 -18.38 0.11
N GLY A 179 -16.14 -19.02 -0.79
CA GLY A 179 -17.30 -18.39 -1.43
C GLY A 179 -18.30 -17.84 -0.41
N PHE A 180 -18.59 -18.59 0.65
CA PHE A 180 -19.50 -18.17 1.73
C PHE A 180 -18.92 -17.00 2.53
N ASP A 181 -17.63 -17.05 2.86
CA ASP A 181 -16.98 -15.99 3.64
C ASP A 181 -16.90 -14.68 2.85
N ILE A 182 -16.57 -14.76 1.54
CA ILE A 182 -16.55 -13.59 0.64
C ILE A 182 -17.95 -12.99 0.50
N GLU A 183 -18.97 -13.83 0.35
CA GLU A 183 -20.35 -13.36 0.26
C GLU A 183 -20.80 -12.74 1.59
N ALA A 184 -20.42 -13.30 2.72
CA ALA A 184 -20.69 -12.70 4.03
C ALA A 184 -20.05 -11.30 4.18
N ILE A 185 -18.82 -11.10 3.69
CA ILE A 185 -18.17 -9.79 3.63
C ILE A 185 -18.97 -8.84 2.71
N ARG A 186 -19.41 -9.30 1.54
CA ARG A 186 -20.22 -8.50 0.63
C ARG A 186 -21.53 -8.06 1.26
N GLN A 187 -22.24 -8.97 1.93
CA GLN A 187 -23.49 -8.69 2.63
C GLN A 187 -23.29 -7.69 3.76
N TRP A 188 -22.20 -7.84 4.54
CA TRP A 188 -21.85 -6.83 5.54
C TRP A 188 -21.59 -5.45 4.92
N MET A 189 -20.86 -5.38 3.81
CA MET A 189 -20.59 -4.10 3.14
C MET A 189 -21.88 -3.38 2.73
N LEU A 190 -22.92 -4.12 2.40
CA LEU A 190 -24.25 -3.61 2.04
C LEU A 190 -25.15 -3.33 3.27
N SER A 191 -24.81 -3.85 4.43
CA SER A 191 -25.57 -3.68 5.69
C SER A 191 -25.32 -2.30 6.32
N PRO A 192 -26.11 -1.85 7.31
CA PRO A 192 -25.84 -0.62 8.05
C PRO A 192 -24.66 -0.74 9.03
N SER A 193 -24.24 -1.94 9.44
CA SER A 193 -23.15 -2.14 10.40
C SER A 193 -21.83 -1.52 9.90
N PRO A 194 -21.19 -0.63 10.68
CA PRO A 194 -19.99 0.07 10.20
C PRO A 194 -18.73 -0.80 10.24
N VAL A 195 -18.64 -1.79 11.11
CA VAL A 195 -17.44 -2.58 11.33
C VAL A 195 -17.70 -4.06 11.13
N CYS A 196 -16.82 -4.73 10.41
CA CYS A 196 -16.75 -6.18 10.31
C CYS A 196 -15.40 -6.68 10.80
N LEU A 197 -15.41 -7.68 11.66
CA LEU A 197 -14.21 -8.31 12.20
C LEU A 197 -14.07 -9.73 11.65
N ILE A 198 -13.02 -9.96 10.87
CA ILE A 198 -12.62 -11.29 10.43
C ILE A 198 -11.67 -11.87 11.47
N THR A 199 -12.07 -12.95 12.12
CA THR A 199 -11.27 -13.65 13.11
C THR A 199 -10.86 -15.04 12.60
N GLY A 200 -9.87 -15.64 13.24
CA GLY A 200 -9.42 -16.99 12.93
C GLY A 200 -7.94 -17.15 13.24
N TRP A 201 -7.49 -18.37 13.24
CA TRP A 201 -6.12 -18.76 13.57
C TRP A 201 -5.09 -18.21 12.54
N ALA A 202 -3.82 -18.19 12.94
CA ALA A 202 -2.71 -17.85 12.04
C ALA A 202 -2.70 -18.77 10.79
N GLY A 203 -2.43 -18.21 9.61
CA GLY A 203 -2.37 -18.98 8.37
C GLY A 203 -3.71 -19.35 7.73
N MET A 204 -4.86 -19.00 8.32
CA MET A 204 -6.20 -19.28 7.78
C MET A 204 -6.59 -18.41 6.59
N GLY A 205 -5.80 -17.41 6.23
CA GLY A 205 -6.05 -16.55 5.07
C GLY A 205 -6.89 -15.31 5.35
N LYS A 206 -6.92 -14.80 6.60
CA LYS A 206 -7.63 -13.55 6.97
C LYS A 206 -7.22 -12.35 6.11
N THR A 207 -5.93 -12.10 6.01
CA THR A 207 -5.36 -11.04 5.16
C THR A 207 -5.72 -11.26 3.69
N THR A 208 -5.67 -12.51 3.22
CA THR A 208 -5.95 -12.86 1.82
C THR A 208 -7.40 -12.59 1.44
N ILE A 209 -8.35 -12.98 2.30
CA ILE A 209 -9.79 -12.75 2.01
C ILE A 209 -10.16 -11.26 2.11
N ALA A 210 -9.58 -10.53 3.06
CA ALA A 210 -9.78 -9.07 3.17
C ALA A 210 -9.24 -8.34 1.94
N LEU A 211 -8.07 -8.75 1.45
CA LEU A 211 -7.45 -8.20 0.25
C LEU A 211 -8.27 -8.53 -1.01
N GLU A 212 -8.77 -9.77 -1.14
CA GLU A 212 -9.61 -10.17 -2.27
C GLU A 212 -10.92 -9.39 -2.31
N ALA A 213 -11.60 -9.24 -1.17
CA ALA A 213 -12.80 -8.40 -1.05
C ALA A 213 -12.53 -6.94 -1.45
N ALA A 214 -11.39 -6.40 -1.03
CA ALA A 214 -10.97 -5.04 -1.39
C ALA A 214 -10.74 -4.89 -2.90
N TYR A 215 -10.10 -5.86 -3.56
CA TYR A 215 -9.89 -5.85 -5.01
C TYR A 215 -11.19 -6.00 -5.81
N LEU A 216 -12.15 -6.76 -5.30
CA LEU A 216 -13.48 -6.86 -5.93
C LEU A 216 -14.21 -5.51 -5.88
N CYS A 217 -14.07 -4.76 -4.80
CA CYS A 217 -14.59 -3.39 -4.71
C CYS A 217 -13.83 -2.41 -5.62
N ALA A 218 -12.49 -2.49 -5.64
CA ALA A 218 -11.64 -1.58 -6.43
C ALA A 218 -11.83 -1.79 -7.94
N GLY A 219 -12.05 -3.04 -8.37
CA GLY A 219 -12.27 -3.41 -9.77
C GLY A 219 -13.63 -2.97 -10.35
N GLY A 220 -14.50 -2.37 -9.54
CA GLY A 220 -15.80 -1.84 -9.99
C GLY A 220 -16.79 -2.93 -10.42
N SER A 221 -16.65 -4.16 -9.91
CA SER A 221 -17.61 -5.23 -10.16
C SER A 221 -19.05 -4.75 -9.84
N PRO A 222 -20.03 -4.98 -10.72
CA PRO A 222 -21.41 -4.49 -10.53
C PRO A 222 -22.04 -4.97 -9.22
N ASP A 223 -21.69 -6.17 -8.78
CA ASP A 223 -22.27 -6.83 -7.61
C ASP A 223 -21.65 -6.37 -6.30
N TRP A 224 -20.55 -5.59 -6.35
CA TRP A 224 -19.84 -5.10 -5.18
C TRP A 224 -20.11 -3.62 -4.92
N PRO A 225 -20.17 -3.18 -3.64
CA PRO A 225 -20.38 -1.79 -3.30
C PRO A 225 -19.26 -0.90 -3.88
N ALA A 226 -19.64 0.28 -4.36
CA ALA A 226 -18.68 1.27 -4.82
C ALA A 226 -18.24 2.15 -3.67
N PHE A 227 -16.93 2.27 -3.48
CA PHE A 227 -16.31 3.15 -2.49
C PHE A 227 -15.64 4.34 -3.18
N ASN A 228 -15.53 5.46 -2.49
CA ASN A 228 -14.76 6.62 -2.95
C ASN A 228 -13.26 6.35 -2.83
N SER A 229 -12.87 5.79 -1.69
CA SER A 229 -11.48 5.40 -1.41
C SER A 229 -11.45 4.09 -0.65
N ILE A 230 -10.43 3.27 -0.91
CA ILE A 230 -10.15 2.03 -0.19
C ILE A 230 -8.75 2.17 0.43
N ILE A 231 -8.70 2.20 1.76
CA ILE A 231 -7.48 2.47 2.51
C ILE A 231 -7.06 1.19 3.24
N TRP A 232 -5.90 0.66 2.85
CA TRP A 232 -5.29 -0.50 3.50
C TRP A 232 -4.23 -0.06 4.50
N ILE A 233 -4.33 -0.57 5.71
CA ILE A 233 -3.35 -0.37 6.78
C ILE A 233 -3.03 -1.73 7.38
N SER A 234 -1.76 -2.09 7.49
CA SER A 234 -1.32 -3.32 8.15
C SER A 234 -0.63 -2.98 9.46
N ALA A 235 -1.05 -3.64 10.53
CA ALA A 235 -0.41 -3.60 11.83
C ALA A 235 0.62 -4.75 11.99
N ASP A 236 0.86 -5.50 10.90
CA ASP A 236 1.84 -6.58 10.86
C ASP A 236 3.23 -6.07 11.26
N TRP A 237 4.03 -6.89 11.85
CA TRP A 237 5.45 -6.74 12.13
C TRP A 237 5.88 -6.15 13.49
N LYS A 238 5.32 -5.08 14.06
CA LYS A 238 5.70 -4.59 15.42
C LYS A 238 4.68 -3.63 16.05
N GLY A 239 3.43 -3.78 15.69
CA GLY A 239 2.40 -2.87 16.17
C GLY A 239 2.26 -1.64 15.28
N LEU A 240 1.08 -1.13 15.23
CA LEU A 240 0.72 0.08 14.50
C LEU A 240 0.57 1.21 15.50
N SER A 241 1.40 2.26 15.39
CA SER A 241 1.23 3.45 16.23
C SER A 241 0.00 4.24 15.79
N PHE A 242 -0.65 4.91 16.73
CA PHE A 242 -1.81 5.75 16.42
C PHE A 242 -1.44 6.90 15.47
N SER A 243 -0.24 7.44 15.58
CA SER A 243 0.26 8.47 14.67
C SER A 243 0.39 7.95 13.24
N ASP A 244 0.98 6.77 13.03
CA ASP A 244 1.16 6.19 11.69
C ASP A 244 -0.17 5.79 11.06
N PHE A 245 -1.10 5.28 11.87
CA PHE A 245 -2.45 5.00 11.45
C PHE A 245 -3.14 6.25 10.90
N LEU A 246 -3.12 7.35 11.65
CA LEU A 246 -3.70 8.63 11.21
C LEU A 246 -2.98 9.19 9.98
N ASN A 247 -1.66 9.12 9.94
CA ASN A 247 -0.86 9.58 8.81
C ASN A 247 -1.19 8.82 7.52
N THR A 248 -1.37 7.50 7.60
CA THR A 248 -1.72 6.68 6.43
C THR A 248 -3.08 7.06 5.88
N ILE A 249 -4.07 7.28 6.75
CA ILE A 249 -5.41 7.73 6.32
C ILE A 249 -5.33 9.12 5.70
N ALA A 250 -4.63 10.06 6.35
CA ALA A 250 -4.45 11.42 5.85
C ALA A 250 -3.82 11.43 4.46
N TYR A 251 -2.74 10.65 4.26
CA TYR A 251 -2.06 10.54 2.97
C TYR A 251 -3.01 10.05 1.86
N GLN A 252 -3.78 8.99 2.12
CA GLN A 252 -4.70 8.42 1.13
C GLN A 252 -5.89 9.34 0.80
N LEU A 253 -6.27 10.20 1.72
CA LEU A 253 -7.31 11.21 1.51
C LEU A 253 -6.77 12.52 0.91
N GLY A 254 -5.48 12.56 0.49
CA GLY A 254 -4.85 13.76 -0.06
C GLY A 254 -4.60 14.86 0.97
N ARG A 255 -4.49 14.49 2.26
CA ARG A 255 -4.24 15.39 3.40
C ARG A 255 -2.84 15.15 3.96
N THR A 256 -1.84 15.19 3.09
CA THR A 256 -0.42 14.94 3.44
C THR A 256 0.14 15.93 4.46
N GLU A 257 -0.45 17.08 4.57
CA GLU A 257 -0.18 18.17 5.49
C GLU A 257 -0.46 17.87 6.97
N GLN A 258 -1.11 16.74 7.26
CA GLN A 258 -1.49 16.39 8.63
C GLN A 258 -0.40 15.64 9.40
N ILE A 259 0.68 15.26 8.71
CA ILE A 259 1.74 14.40 9.25
C ILE A 259 2.44 15.04 10.46
N ASP A 260 2.43 16.37 10.56
CA ASP A 260 3.18 17.14 11.54
C ASP A 260 2.36 17.72 12.71
N LYS A 261 1.06 17.43 12.76
CA LYS A 261 0.18 17.91 13.86
C LYS A 261 0.36 17.08 15.14
N SER A 262 -0.04 17.67 16.26
CA SER A 262 -0.23 16.90 17.49
C SER A 262 -1.23 15.77 17.29
N ILE A 263 -1.10 14.67 18.02
CA ILE A 263 -1.99 13.50 17.89
C ILE A 263 -3.47 13.87 17.98
N ASN A 264 -3.82 14.82 18.85
CA ASN A 264 -5.20 15.26 19.03
C ASN A 264 -5.74 16.04 17.82
N GLU A 265 -4.93 16.88 17.23
CA GLU A 265 -5.27 17.62 16.02
C GLU A 265 -5.37 16.68 14.81
N LYS A 266 -4.42 15.76 14.64
CA LYS A 266 -4.48 14.71 13.62
C LYS A 266 -5.77 13.92 13.71
N ARG A 267 -6.14 13.47 14.93
CA ARG A 267 -7.38 12.74 15.20
C ARG A 267 -8.60 13.51 14.71
N PHE A 268 -8.69 14.81 15.02
CA PHE A 268 -9.80 15.67 14.61
C PHE A 268 -9.86 15.86 13.10
N VAL A 269 -8.72 16.18 12.47
CA VAL A 269 -8.67 16.48 11.04
C VAL A 269 -8.90 15.24 10.18
N VAL A 270 -8.30 14.11 10.54
CA VAL A 270 -8.51 12.84 9.84
C VAL A 270 -9.97 12.41 9.94
N ARG A 271 -10.60 12.58 11.09
CA ARG A 271 -12.03 12.29 11.29
C ARG A 271 -12.92 13.18 10.39
N ASN A 272 -12.63 14.46 10.29
CA ASN A 272 -13.36 15.38 9.42
C ASN A 272 -13.12 15.10 7.94
N ALA A 273 -11.88 14.74 7.57
CA ALA A 273 -11.55 14.34 6.20
C ALA A 273 -12.29 13.06 5.78
N LEU A 274 -12.35 12.06 6.65
CA LEU A 274 -13.15 10.86 6.43
C LEU A 274 -14.64 11.18 6.26
N ALA A 275 -15.20 12.04 7.11
CA ALA A 275 -16.59 12.47 7.00
C ALA A 275 -16.86 13.18 5.67
N ALA A 276 -15.99 14.10 5.27
CA ALA A 276 -16.12 14.84 4.01
C ALA A 276 -16.02 13.91 2.78
N HIS A 277 -15.09 12.95 2.78
CA HIS A 277 -14.91 12.01 1.68
C HIS A 277 -16.04 10.97 1.58
N SER A 278 -16.72 10.68 2.68
CA SER A 278 -17.82 9.72 2.72
C SER A 278 -19.18 10.30 2.32
N ASN A 279 -19.28 11.61 2.09
CA ASN A 279 -20.55 12.26 1.73
C ASN A 279 -21.10 11.83 0.36
N GLU A 280 -20.24 11.59 -0.62
CA GLU A 280 -20.66 11.16 -1.97
C GLU A 280 -20.78 9.64 -2.09
N LYS A 281 -19.78 8.93 -1.60
CA LYS A 281 -19.69 7.46 -1.55
C LYS A 281 -18.94 7.04 -0.29
N PRO A 282 -19.26 5.86 0.29
CA PRO A 282 -18.56 5.39 1.48
C PRO A 282 -17.04 5.27 1.26
N VAL A 283 -16.29 5.34 2.36
CA VAL A 283 -14.86 5.01 2.42
C VAL A 283 -14.73 3.63 3.05
N LEU A 284 -13.91 2.76 2.47
CA LEU A 284 -13.55 1.46 3.04
C LEU A 284 -12.16 1.56 3.68
N LEU A 285 -12.11 1.40 4.99
CA LEU A 285 -10.88 1.28 5.75
C LEU A 285 -10.64 -0.20 6.08
N ILE A 286 -9.47 -0.71 5.76
CA ILE A 286 -9.08 -2.09 6.08
C ILE A 286 -7.88 -2.04 7.01
N VAL A 287 -8.01 -2.63 8.20
CA VAL A 287 -6.92 -2.72 9.16
C VAL A 287 -6.60 -4.19 9.39
N ASP A 288 -5.48 -4.60 8.83
CA ASP A 288 -5.00 -5.97 8.92
C ASP A 288 -4.17 -6.19 10.19
N SER A 289 -4.43 -7.28 10.92
CA SER A 289 -3.77 -7.64 12.18
C SER A 289 -3.97 -6.61 13.32
N ILE A 290 -5.19 -6.12 13.51
CA ILE A 290 -5.54 -5.08 14.50
C ILE A 290 -5.16 -5.44 15.97
N ASP A 291 -4.96 -6.72 16.26
CA ASP A 291 -4.56 -7.22 17.59
C ASP A 291 -3.16 -6.77 18.02
N THR A 292 -2.36 -6.24 17.13
CA THR A 292 -1.02 -5.68 17.41
C THR A 292 -0.99 -4.14 17.41
N ALA A 293 -2.14 -3.49 17.22
CA ALA A 293 -2.26 -2.05 17.15
C ALA A 293 -2.39 -1.39 18.53
N GLU A 294 -2.01 -0.12 18.65
CA GLU A 294 -2.20 0.67 19.87
C GLU A 294 -3.68 0.83 20.24
N ARG A 295 -3.95 0.96 21.54
CA ARG A 295 -5.31 1.08 22.08
C ARG A 295 -6.09 2.26 21.49
N ASP A 296 -5.45 3.37 21.25
CA ASP A 296 -6.07 4.60 20.71
C ASP A 296 -6.65 4.37 19.30
N ILE A 297 -6.11 3.42 18.52
CA ILE A 297 -6.64 3.03 17.22
C ILE A 297 -8.02 2.38 17.37
N HIS A 298 -8.18 1.49 18.34
CA HIS A 298 -9.46 0.85 18.61
C HIS A 298 -10.53 1.88 19.02
N GLU A 299 -10.18 2.83 19.88
CA GLU A 299 -11.06 3.91 20.30
C GLU A 299 -11.42 4.85 19.12
N PHE A 300 -10.48 5.12 18.23
CA PHE A 300 -10.73 5.92 17.05
C PHE A 300 -11.70 5.23 16.08
N ILE A 301 -11.52 3.92 15.83
CA ILE A 301 -12.38 3.12 14.96
C ILE A 301 -13.82 3.08 15.49
N ILE A 302 -14.01 2.92 16.80
CA ILE A 302 -15.35 2.95 17.43
C ILE A 302 -16.04 4.29 17.22
N GLY A 303 -15.29 5.39 17.19
CA GLY A 303 -15.81 6.74 17.03
C GLY A 303 -15.84 7.27 15.58
N LEU A 304 -15.74 6.45 14.54
CA LEU A 304 -15.71 6.91 13.15
C LEU A 304 -17.04 7.53 12.68
N PRO A 305 -17.00 8.48 11.73
CA PRO A 305 -18.20 9.10 11.18
C PRO A 305 -19.03 8.12 10.35
N GLN A 306 -20.31 8.44 10.14
CA GLN A 306 -21.18 7.71 9.22
C GLN A 306 -20.59 7.72 7.79
N GLY A 307 -20.81 6.63 7.04
CA GLY A 307 -20.28 6.49 5.69
C GLY A 307 -18.87 5.89 5.60
N VAL A 308 -18.24 5.60 6.74
CA VAL A 308 -16.99 4.83 6.78
C VAL A 308 -17.29 3.39 7.15
N LYS A 309 -16.86 2.45 6.29
CA LYS A 309 -16.89 1.01 6.56
C LYS A 309 -15.51 0.55 6.98
N VAL A 310 -15.42 -0.28 7.99
CA VAL A 310 -14.14 -0.79 8.51
C VAL A 310 -14.12 -2.31 8.50
N LEU A 311 -13.18 -2.87 7.74
CA LEU A 311 -12.91 -4.30 7.73
C LEU A 311 -11.65 -4.57 8.55
N LEU A 312 -11.78 -5.32 9.60
CA LEU A 312 -10.70 -5.66 10.52
C LEU A 312 -10.32 -7.13 10.37
N THR A 313 -9.04 -7.44 10.44
CA THR A 313 -8.58 -8.81 10.66
C THR A 313 -7.91 -8.93 12.01
N ALA A 314 -8.21 -9.98 12.78
CA ALA A 314 -7.65 -10.15 14.12
C ALA A 314 -7.64 -11.62 14.56
N ARG A 315 -6.99 -11.88 15.69
CA ARG A 315 -7.18 -13.09 16.50
C ARG A 315 -8.43 -12.91 17.36
N GLU A 316 -8.88 -13.97 18.05
CA GLU A 316 -10.16 -13.95 18.80
C GLU A 316 -10.25 -12.89 19.92
N ASN A 317 -9.13 -12.46 20.47
CA ASN A 317 -9.05 -11.64 21.67
C ASN A 317 -9.67 -10.23 21.60
N VAL A 318 -9.90 -9.67 20.40
CA VAL A 318 -10.38 -8.28 20.25
C VAL A 318 -11.89 -8.15 20.02
N LYS A 319 -12.64 -9.26 19.94
CA LYS A 319 -14.10 -9.23 19.73
C LYS A 319 -14.85 -8.41 20.79
N GLN A 320 -14.46 -8.55 22.07
CA GLN A 320 -15.12 -7.91 23.18
C GLN A 320 -14.96 -6.39 23.13
N THR A 321 -13.78 -5.89 22.81
CA THR A 321 -13.48 -4.45 22.70
C THR A 321 -14.45 -3.73 21.76
N TYR A 322 -14.76 -4.34 20.61
CA TYR A 322 -15.66 -3.74 19.62
C TYR A 322 -17.14 -3.96 19.96
N ARG A 323 -17.52 -5.06 20.59
CA ARG A 323 -18.90 -5.29 21.05
C ARG A 323 -19.33 -4.28 22.08
N ASP A 324 -18.47 -3.99 23.06
CA ASP A 324 -18.77 -3.04 24.13
C ASP A 324 -18.90 -1.60 23.60
N GLY A 325 -18.18 -1.25 22.51
CA GLY A 325 -18.20 0.09 21.94
C GLY A 325 -19.24 0.34 20.86
N LEU A 326 -19.61 -0.68 20.07
CA LEU A 326 -20.46 -0.53 18.87
C LEU A 326 -21.87 -1.13 19.03
N GLY A 327 -22.11 -1.95 20.07
CA GLY A 327 -23.36 -2.68 20.28
C GLY A 327 -23.53 -3.86 19.32
N GLU A 328 -23.67 -3.62 18.01
CA GLU A 328 -23.69 -4.66 16.98
C GLU A 328 -22.39 -4.70 16.18
N LEU A 329 -21.73 -5.85 16.19
CA LEU A 329 -20.51 -6.13 15.44
C LEU A 329 -20.75 -7.27 14.44
N ALA A 330 -20.55 -7.02 13.16
CA ALA A 330 -20.45 -8.09 12.18
C ALA A 330 -19.14 -8.85 12.40
N ALA A 331 -19.23 -10.17 12.58
CA ALA A 331 -18.06 -11.00 12.83
C ALA A 331 -18.09 -12.25 11.96
N ILE A 332 -16.99 -12.49 11.25
CA ILE A 332 -16.77 -13.65 10.41
C ILE A 332 -15.60 -14.43 11.00
N GLN A 333 -15.87 -15.67 11.39
CA GLN A 333 -14.85 -16.55 11.95
C GLN A 333 -14.37 -17.51 10.87
N LEU A 334 -13.13 -17.33 10.40
CA LEU A 334 -12.53 -18.23 9.42
C LEU A 334 -12.09 -19.54 10.12
N SER A 335 -12.61 -20.63 9.60
CA SER A 335 -12.14 -22.00 9.87
C SER A 335 -11.15 -22.47 8.80
N GLY A 336 -10.69 -23.71 8.84
CA GLY A 336 -9.99 -24.36 7.74
C GLY A 336 -10.81 -24.32 6.44
N LEU A 337 -10.15 -24.48 5.30
CA LEU A 337 -10.82 -24.66 4.02
C LEU A 337 -11.74 -25.87 4.07
N GLU A 338 -12.89 -25.79 3.42
CA GLU A 338 -13.76 -26.94 3.22
C GLU A 338 -13.03 -28.01 2.42
N GLN A 339 -13.45 -29.26 2.54
CA GLN A 339 -12.76 -30.42 1.95
C GLN A 339 -12.48 -30.27 0.46
N THR A 340 -13.45 -29.79 -0.31
CA THR A 340 -13.32 -29.56 -1.76
C THR A 340 -12.32 -28.46 -2.06
N ASP A 341 -12.43 -27.31 -1.40
CA ASP A 341 -11.56 -26.16 -1.56
C ASP A 341 -10.11 -26.47 -1.10
N ALA A 342 -9.99 -27.24 -0.03
CA ALA A 342 -8.69 -27.70 0.48
C ALA A 342 -8.01 -28.67 -0.49
N LEU A 343 -8.76 -29.52 -1.17
CA LEU A 343 -8.23 -30.42 -2.21
C LEU A 343 -7.77 -29.63 -3.44
N ASP A 344 -8.54 -28.62 -3.85
CA ASP A 344 -8.15 -27.73 -4.94
C ASP A 344 -6.91 -26.93 -4.58
N PHE A 345 -6.83 -26.41 -3.34
CA PHE A 345 -5.63 -25.77 -2.82
C PHE A 345 -4.43 -26.70 -2.85
N TYR A 346 -4.59 -27.96 -2.38
CA TYR A 346 -3.54 -28.97 -2.41
C TYR A 346 -2.97 -29.16 -3.83
N HIS A 347 -3.86 -29.37 -4.81
CA HIS A 347 -3.44 -29.58 -6.19
C HIS A 347 -2.73 -28.33 -6.77
N GLN A 348 -3.26 -27.13 -6.53
CA GLN A 348 -2.64 -25.91 -7.03
C GLN A 348 -1.29 -25.64 -6.38
N GLU A 349 -1.15 -25.89 -5.08
CA GLU A 349 0.12 -25.68 -4.36
C GLU A 349 1.20 -26.68 -4.83
N VAL A 350 0.86 -27.96 -5.03
CA VAL A 350 1.79 -28.93 -5.61
C VAL A 350 2.20 -28.51 -7.03
N HIS A 351 1.27 -28.06 -7.87
CA HIS A 351 1.59 -27.55 -9.20
C HIS A 351 2.46 -26.29 -9.15
N ARG A 352 2.20 -25.36 -8.23
CA ARG A 352 3.06 -24.20 -8.01
C ARG A 352 4.49 -24.61 -7.64
N CYS A 353 4.64 -25.57 -6.75
CA CYS A 353 5.94 -26.10 -6.37
C CYS A 353 6.64 -26.75 -7.58
N LEU A 354 5.93 -27.51 -8.41
CA LEU A 354 6.47 -28.12 -9.63
C LEU A 354 6.95 -27.06 -10.66
N GLN A 355 6.25 -25.96 -10.81
CA GLN A 355 6.64 -24.87 -11.73
C GLN A 355 7.90 -24.14 -11.29
N THR A 356 8.15 -24.08 -9.99
CA THR A 356 9.30 -23.36 -9.41
C THR A 356 10.48 -24.29 -9.10
N CYS A 357 10.29 -25.61 -9.12
CA CYS A 357 11.30 -26.61 -8.75
C CYS A 357 12.20 -26.95 -9.93
N ASN A 358 13.51 -26.70 -9.78
CA ASN A 358 14.53 -27.05 -10.78
C ASN A 358 15.31 -28.35 -10.43
N LEU A 359 15.02 -28.94 -9.26
CA LEU A 359 15.74 -30.13 -8.79
C LEU A 359 14.98 -31.42 -9.18
N PRO A 360 15.58 -32.32 -9.97
CA PRO A 360 14.90 -33.52 -10.50
C PRO A 360 14.26 -34.39 -9.41
N HIS A 361 14.99 -34.68 -8.32
CA HIS A 361 14.50 -35.53 -7.22
C HIS A 361 13.30 -34.93 -6.47
N LYS A 362 13.29 -33.60 -6.25
CA LYS A 362 12.15 -32.93 -5.64
C LYS A 362 10.95 -32.92 -6.57
N ARG A 363 11.20 -32.77 -7.87
CA ARG A 363 10.17 -32.81 -8.89
C ARG A 363 9.45 -34.13 -8.94
N GLU A 364 10.22 -35.23 -8.91
CA GLU A 364 9.67 -36.60 -8.86
C GLU A 364 8.78 -36.81 -7.63
N LYS A 365 9.22 -36.35 -6.45
CA LYS A 365 8.40 -36.42 -5.23
C LYS A 365 7.12 -35.58 -5.31
N LEU A 366 7.19 -34.39 -5.84
CA LEU A 366 5.99 -33.55 -6.06
C LEU A 366 5.00 -34.24 -7.03
N GLU A 367 5.49 -34.91 -8.07
CA GLU A 367 4.65 -35.71 -8.98
C GLU A 367 4.01 -36.92 -8.26
N GLN A 368 4.74 -37.55 -7.34
CA GLN A 368 4.18 -38.63 -6.48
C GLN A 368 3.08 -38.06 -5.54
N LEU A 369 3.22 -36.87 -5.00
CA LEU A 369 2.18 -36.22 -4.18
C LEU A 369 0.87 -36.04 -4.96
N LEU A 370 0.93 -35.70 -6.25
CA LEU A 370 -0.27 -35.63 -7.08
C LEU A 370 -0.99 -37.00 -7.23
N GLN A 371 -0.24 -38.09 -7.16
CA GLN A 371 -0.73 -39.46 -7.34
C GLN A 371 -1.18 -40.14 -6.03
N LEU A 372 -1.08 -39.45 -4.88
CA LEU A 372 -1.60 -39.98 -3.62
C LEU A 372 -3.07 -40.38 -3.74
N SER A 373 -3.47 -41.44 -3.03
CA SER A 373 -4.87 -41.85 -2.99
C SER A 373 -5.77 -40.75 -2.43
N PRO A 374 -7.03 -40.70 -2.86
CA PRO A 374 -7.99 -39.74 -2.30
C PRO A 374 -8.08 -39.78 -0.78
N ASP A 375 -8.01 -40.97 -0.19
CA ASP A 375 -8.07 -41.16 1.26
C ASP A 375 -6.88 -40.52 1.97
N LEU A 376 -5.65 -40.72 1.47
CA LEU A 376 -4.46 -40.11 2.02
C LEU A 376 -4.47 -38.56 1.88
N LYS A 377 -4.97 -38.04 0.76
CA LYS A 377 -5.14 -36.59 0.59
C LYS A 377 -6.15 -36.04 1.60
N ASN A 378 -7.27 -36.74 1.82
CA ASN A 378 -8.27 -36.35 2.79
C ASN A 378 -7.74 -36.40 4.23
N GLU A 379 -6.96 -37.45 4.56
CA GLU A 379 -6.28 -37.55 5.85
C GLU A 379 -5.29 -36.42 6.08
N PHE A 380 -4.52 -36.07 5.05
CA PHE A 380 -3.59 -34.95 5.09
C PHE A 380 -4.31 -33.60 5.34
N ILE A 381 -5.37 -33.32 4.60
CA ILE A 381 -6.19 -32.12 4.77
C ILE A 381 -6.73 -32.04 6.19
N SER A 382 -7.26 -33.17 6.72
CA SER A 382 -7.77 -33.22 8.08
C SER A 382 -6.68 -33.01 9.13
N ALA A 383 -5.49 -33.61 8.94
CA ALA A 383 -4.34 -33.47 9.85
C ALA A 383 -3.81 -32.02 9.86
N ALA A 384 -3.85 -31.32 8.72
CA ALA A 384 -3.51 -29.90 8.59
C ALA A 384 -4.67 -28.97 9.00
N ALA A 385 -5.78 -29.51 9.51
CA ALA A 385 -7.01 -28.79 9.86
C ALA A 385 -7.53 -27.89 8.73
N GLY A 386 -7.31 -28.23 7.47
CA GLY A 386 -7.64 -27.40 6.31
C GLY A 386 -6.93 -26.04 6.28
N ASN A 387 -5.88 -25.84 7.07
CA ASN A 387 -5.14 -24.59 7.13
C ASN A 387 -4.22 -24.41 5.91
N PRO A 388 -4.44 -23.39 5.05
CA PRO A 388 -3.69 -23.23 3.81
C PRO A 388 -2.18 -23.11 4.04
N LYS A 389 -1.75 -22.40 5.08
CA LYS A 389 -0.33 -22.21 5.38
C LYS A 389 0.33 -23.50 5.88
N ALA A 390 -0.35 -24.23 6.75
CA ALA A 390 0.12 -25.52 7.23
C ALA A 390 0.22 -26.54 6.08
N MET A 391 -0.77 -26.58 5.19
CA MET A 391 -0.76 -27.43 4.00
C MET A 391 0.41 -27.10 3.06
N ALA A 392 0.64 -25.79 2.78
CA ALA A 392 1.73 -25.35 1.92
C ALA A 392 3.12 -25.72 2.51
N LEU A 393 3.32 -25.49 3.80
CA LEU A 393 4.55 -25.89 4.50
C LEU A 393 4.76 -27.42 4.48
N SER A 394 3.70 -28.18 4.73
CA SER A 394 3.78 -29.64 4.72
C SER A 394 4.07 -30.22 3.33
N ILE A 395 3.47 -29.65 2.27
CA ILE A 395 3.76 -30.03 0.87
C ILE A 395 5.23 -29.74 0.54
N ALA A 396 5.71 -28.55 0.89
CA ALA A 396 7.09 -28.17 0.67
C ALA A 396 8.04 -29.11 1.44
N TYR A 397 7.70 -29.44 2.66
CA TYR A 397 8.43 -30.38 3.49
C TYR A 397 8.49 -31.80 2.88
N MET A 398 7.34 -32.35 2.47
CA MET A 398 7.27 -33.66 1.82
C MET A 398 8.04 -33.75 0.49
N SER A 399 8.22 -32.63 -0.19
CA SER A 399 8.97 -32.57 -1.46
C SER A 399 10.48 -32.64 -1.27
N ASP A 400 10.98 -32.30 -0.09
CA ASP A 400 12.43 -32.21 0.19
C ASP A 400 12.97 -33.47 0.84
N ASP A 401 12.10 -34.31 1.42
CA ASP A 401 12.51 -35.42 2.29
C ASP A 401 12.09 -36.83 1.84
N ASP A 402 12.80 -37.85 2.38
CA ASP A 402 12.43 -39.25 2.24
C ASP A 402 11.34 -39.70 3.24
N ILE A 403 10.65 -38.73 3.92
CA ILE A 403 9.55 -39.10 4.82
C ILE A 403 8.32 -39.43 3.97
N PRO A 404 7.78 -40.63 4.10
CA PRO A 404 6.53 -41.02 3.45
C PRO A 404 5.38 -40.13 3.92
N ALA A 405 4.51 -39.70 3.02
CA ALA A 405 3.33 -38.88 3.36
C ALA A 405 2.52 -39.44 4.55
N PRO A 406 2.30 -40.78 4.68
CA PRO A 406 1.59 -41.33 5.84
C PRO A 406 2.26 -41.05 7.18
N GLN A 407 3.60 -41.04 7.21
CA GLN A 407 4.35 -40.77 8.45
C GLN A 407 4.16 -39.29 8.86
N LEU A 408 4.29 -38.32 7.94
CA LEU A 408 4.05 -36.92 8.24
C LEU A 408 2.61 -36.69 8.70
N ILE A 409 1.64 -37.33 8.05
CA ILE A 409 0.23 -37.24 8.43
C ILE A 409 0.01 -37.69 9.88
N GLN A 410 0.68 -38.82 10.26
CA GLN A 410 0.59 -39.33 11.63
C GLN A 410 1.19 -38.34 12.65
N GLU A 411 2.31 -37.71 12.31
CA GLU A 411 2.97 -36.74 13.17
C GLU A 411 2.13 -35.44 13.31
N LEU A 412 1.54 -34.94 12.22
CA LEU A 412 0.61 -33.81 12.26
C LEU A 412 -0.61 -34.11 13.13
N LYS A 413 -1.14 -35.32 13.09
CA LYS A 413 -2.22 -35.78 14.00
C LYS A 413 -1.79 -35.83 15.46
N GLN A 414 -0.54 -36.21 15.75
CA GLN A 414 0.02 -36.27 17.11
C GLN A 414 0.29 -34.88 17.71
N ALA A 415 0.61 -33.88 16.88
CA ALA A 415 0.79 -32.50 17.31
C ALA A 415 -0.50 -31.87 17.89
N GLY A 416 -1.63 -32.58 17.81
CA GLY A 416 -2.88 -32.14 18.38
C GLY A 416 -3.61 -31.07 17.57
N TYR A 417 -4.74 -30.61 18.10
CA TYR A 417 -5.57 -29.59 17.44
C TYR A 417 -5.07 -28.16 17.67
N SER A 418 -3.93 -27.97 18.35
CA SER A 418 -3.33 -26.64 18.52
C SER A 418 -2.51 -26.28 17.27
N LEU A 419 -2.98 -25.32 16.49
CA LEU A 419 -2.24 -24.81 15.32
C LEU A 419 -0.89 -24.20 15.70
N LEU A 420 -0.71 -23.73 16.93
CA LEU A 420 0.58 -23.24 17.41
C LEU A 420 1.59 -24.39 17.46
N GLU A 421 1.22 -25.51 18.09
CA GLU A 421 2.07 -26.72 18.14
C GLU A 421 2.36 -27.30 16.75
N LEU A 422 1.37 -27.25 15.85
CA LEU A 422 1.55 -27.65 14.46
C LEU A 422 2.63 -26.80 13.76
N PHE A 423 2.59 -25.48 13.93
CA PHE A 423 3.60 -24.58 13.35
C PHE A 423 4.95 -24.74 14.03
N GLU A 424 5.01 -24.95 15.33
CA GLU A 424 6.27 -25.25 16.05
C GLU A 424 6.92 -26.53 15.51
N VAL A 425 6.17 -27.60 15.30
CA VAL A 425 6.67 -28.83 14.71
C VAL A 425 7.16 -28.61 13.28
N LEU A 426 6.38 -27.95 12.44
CA LEU A 426 6.74 -27.72 11.03
C LEU A 426 7.94 -26.77 10.91
N PHE A 427 7.97 -25.66 11.65
CA PHE A 427 9.10 -24.73 11.63
C PHE A 427 10.36 -25.32 12.26
N GLY A 428 10.24 -26.05 13.37
CA GLY A 428 11.38 -26.73 14.01
C GLY A 428 12.08 -27.69 13.07
N ARG A 429 11.31 -28.54 12.42
CA ARG A 429 11.85 -29.48 11.41
C ARG A 429 12.45 -28.80 10.21
N THR A 430 11.79 -27.73 9.72
CA THR A 430 12.32 -26.94 8.61
C THR A 430 13.62 -26.25 9.02
N TRP A 431 13.68 -25.72 10.25
CA TRP A 431 14.86 -25.09 10.81
C TRP A 431 16.05 -26.05 10.90
N ASP A 432 15.84 -27.27 11.42
CA ASP A 432 16.91 -28.27 11.58
C ASP A 432 17.54 -28.65 10.24
N ARG A 433 16.81 -28.54 9.14
CA ARG A 433 17.25 -28.87 7.79
C ARG A 433 17.78 -27.69 6.99
N CYS A 434 17.47 -26.49 7.42
CA CYS A 434 18.01 -25.32 6.78
C CYS A 434 19.53 -25.26 6.91
N HIS A 435 20.20 -24.95 5.80
CA HIS A 435 21.62 -24.61 5.85
C HIS A 435 21.83 -23.41 6.77
N GLU A 436 23.02 -23.27 7.34
CA GLU A 436 23.36 -22.16 8.24
C GLU A 436 23.05 -20.79 7.61
N ASP A 437 23.33 -20.60 6.33
CA ASP A 437 23.04 -19.35 5.61
C ASP A 437 21.54 -19.06 5.52
N THR A 438 20.74 -20.11 5.36
CA THR A 438 19.27 -20.00 5.34
C THR A 438 18.72 -19.61 6.71
N ARG A 439 19.27 -20.20 7.79
CA ARG A 439 18.93 -19.82 9.16
C ARG A 439 19.28 -18.36 9.43
N LYS A 440 20.48 -17.90 9.02
CA LYS A 440 20.90 -16.50 9.12
C LYS A 440 19.95 -15.57 8.37
N LEU A 441 19.55 -15.94 7.17
CA LEU A 441 18.60 -15.17 6.38
C LEU A 441 17.23 -15.10 7.07
N TRP A 442 16.75 -16.25 7.58
CA TRP A 442 15.47 -16.31 8.30
C TRP A 442 15.46 -15.44 9.56
N GLN A 443 16.53 -15.51 10.37
CA GLN A 443 16.70 -14.69 11.58
C GLN A 443 16.68 -13.17 11.27
N THR A 444 17.21 -12.73 10.14
CA THR A 444 17.31 -11.31 9.82
C THR A 444 16.01 -10.69 9.28
N LEU A 445 15.00 -11.49 8.95
CA LEU A 445 13.72 -10.97 8.46
C LEU A 445 13.03 -10.02 9.45
N CYS A 446 13.19 -10.23 10.77
CA CYS A 446 12.57 -9.41 11.80
C CYS A 446 13.12 -7.97 11.89
N PHE A 447 14.23 -7.66 11.21
CA PHE A 447 14.81 -6.31 11.21
C PHE A 447 14.00 -5.32 10.37
N PHE A 448 13.27 -5.81 9.38
CA PHE A 448 12.64 -4.96 8.37
C PHE A 448 11.19 -4.62 8.73
N ALA A 449 10.79 -3.38 8.55
CA ALA A 449 9.42 -2.91 8.74
C ALA A 449 8.51 -3.23 7.54
N LYS A 450 9.11 -3.47 6.38
CA LYS A 450 8.44 -3.88 5.13
C LYS A 450 9.32 -4.88 4.41
N PRO A 451 8.76 -5.65 3.44
CA PRO A 451 9.53 -6.65 2.72
C PRO A 451 10.84 -6.10 2.15
N PRO A 452 12.00 -6.67 2.53
CA PRO A 452 13.31 -6.23 2.05
C PRO A 452 13.54 -6.63 0.59
N ASP A 453 14.40 -5.89 -0.10
CA ASP A 453 14.97 -6.31 -1.36
C ASP A 453 16.17 -7.27 -1.15
N GLU A 454 16.67 -7.83 -2.26
CA GLU A 454 17.81 -8.75 -2.26
C GLU A 454 19.04 -8.14 -1.56
N LYS A 455 19.38 -6.90 -1.90
CA LYS A 455 20.60 -6.26 -1.43
C LYS A 455 20.56 -6.01 0.08
N SER A 456 19.46 -5.45 0.58
CA SER A 456 19.29 -5.15 2.00
C SER A 456 19.29 -6.42 2.86
N LEU A 457 18.59 -7.47 2.39
CA LEU A 457 18.47 -8.73 3.11
C LEU A 457 19.80 -9.51 3.12
N ALA A 458 20.49 -9.59 1.96
CA ALA A 458 21.79 -10.26 1.84
C ALA A 458 22.85 -9.59 2.74
N GLN A 459 22.90 -8.26 2.74
CA GLN A 459 23.88 -7.52 3.55
C GLN A 459 23.58 -7.69 5.05
N ALA A 460 22.32 -7.61 5.49
CA ALA A 460 21.96 -7.87 6.87
C ALA A 460 22.40 -9.27 7.33
N ALA A 461 22.11 -10.30 6.53
CA ALA A 461 22.50 -11.68 6.84
C ALA A 461 24.02 -11.93 6.73
N GLY A 462 24.78 -11.04 6.07
CA GLY A 462 26.21 -11.20 5.83
C GLY A 462 26.53 -12.25 4.78
N LEU A 463 25.71 -12.33 3.73
CA LEU A 463 25.83 -13.31 2.66
C LEU A 463 26.29 -12.63 1.37
N ASP A 464 27.20 -13.28 0.65
CA ASP A 464 27.50 -12.93 -0.74
C ASP A 464 26.37 -13.36 -1.68
N VAL A 465 26.41 -12.91 -2.93
CA VAL A 465 25.35 -13.15 -3.92
C VAL A 465 25.06 -14.66 -4.11
N ARG A 466 26.09 -15.51 -4.16
CA ARG A 466 25.92 -16.96 -4.38
C ARG A 466 25.25 -17.62 -3.17
N ARG A 467 25.74 -17.34 -1.96
CA ARG A 467 25.19 -17.86 -0.71
C ARG A 467 23.77 -17.36 -0.48
N PHE A 468 23.51 -16.10 -0.80
CA PHE A 468 22.16 -15.53 -0.74
C PHE A 468 21.18 -16.25 -1.67
N HIS A 469 21.53 -16.44 -2.94
CA HIS A 469 20.65 -17.16 -3.87
C HIS A 469 20.36 -18.60 -3.44
N TYR A 470 21.35 -19.30 -2.90
CA TYR A 470 21.12 -20.64 -2.33
C TYR A 470 20.14 -20.58 -1.15
N ALA A 471 20.38 -19.68 -0.20
CA ALA A 471 19.54 -19.54 1.00
C ALA A 471 18.11 -19.10 0.65
N ILE A 472 17.94 -18.15 -0.27
CA ILE A 472 16.62 -17.67 -0.69
C ILE A 472 15.82 -18.75 -1.43
N GLU A 473 16.46 -19.55 -2.29
CA GLU A 473 15.81 -20.67 -2.96
C GLU A 473 15.38 -21.75 -1.95
N GLN A 474 16.18 -22.03 -0.94
CA GLN A 474 15.79 -22.94 0.14
C GLN A 474 14.60 -22.39 0.94
N MET A 475 14.58 -21.09 1.29
CA MET A 475 13.44 -20.47 1.96
C MET A 475 12.16 -20.49 1.09
N ARG A 476 12.31 -20.31 -0.21
CA ARG A 476 11.19 -20.42 -1.17
C ARG A 476 10.67 -21.84 -1.30
N SER A 477 11.58 -22.82 -1.36
CA SER A 477 11.20 -24.23 -1.46
C SER A 477 10.41 -24.71 -0.24
N TYR A 478 10.71 -24.16 0.94
CA TYR A 478 9.95 -24.40 2.18
C TYR A 478 8.74 -23.47 2.38
N ALA A 479 8.34 -22.72 1.37
CA ALA A 479 7.24 -21.76 1.44
C ALA A 479 7.34 -20.76 2.62
N LEU A 480 8.55 -20.46 3.10
CA LEU A 480 8.78 -19.50 4.19
C LEU A 480 8.63 -18.05 3.71
N ILE A 481 9.05 -17.77 2.46
CA ILE A 481 8.99 -16.46 1.85
C ILE A 481 8.32 -16.50 0.47
N GLN A 482 7.81 -15.35 0.05
CA GLN A 482 7.24 -15.16 -1.27
C GLN A 482 7.90 -13.95 -1.94
N PRO A 483 8.40 -14.09 -3.19
CA PRO A 483 8.88 -12.95 -3.95
C PRO A 483 7.70 -12.10 -4.43
N GLU A 484 7.74 -10.82 -4.14
CA GLU A 484 6.78 -9.82 -4.62
C GLU A 484 7.50 -8.86 -5.58
N ARG A 485 6.86 -8.50 -6.70
CA ARG A 485 7.41 -7.51 -7.61
C ARG A 485 6.78 -6.16 -7.31
N SER A 486 7.59 -5.21 -6.86
CA SER A 486 7.19 -3.83 -6.67
C SER A 486 8.08 -2.93 -7.54
N GLU A 487 7.49 -2.21 -8.48
CA GLU A 487 8.18 -1.24 -9.36
C GLU A 487 9.45 -1.77 -10.04
N GLY A 488 9.43 -3.02 -10.49
CA GLY A 488 10.56 -3.67 -11.18
C GLY A 488 11.64 -4.25 -10.27
N ARG A 489 11.50 -4.16 -8.94
CA ARG A 489 12.37 -4.81 -7.94
C ARG A 489 11.66 -6.02 -7.33
N ILE A 490 12.44 -7.02 -6.98
CA ILE A 490 11.97 -8.18 -6.22
C ILE A 490 12.14 -7.86 -4.74
N GLN A 491 11.07 -7.99 -3.97
CA GLN A 491 11.05 -7.91 -2.52
C GLN A 491 10.61 -9.27 -1.95
N TYR A 492 11.04 -9.59 -0.74
CA TYR A 492 10.78 -10.89 -0.12
C TYR A 492 9.85 -10.73 1.08
N ALA A 493 8.59 -11.09 0.88
CA ALA A 493 7.60 -11.08 1.95
C ALA A 493 7.62 -12.41 2.71
N ALA A 494 7.47 -12.34 4.01
CA ALA A 494 7.31 -13.50 4.88
C ALA A 494 6.03 -13.36 5.72
N HIS A 495 5.44 -14.50 6.10
CA HIS A 495 4.31 -14.50 7.03
C HIS A 495 4.80 -14.17 8.46
N GLN A 496 3.99 -13.49 9.26
CA GLN A 496 4.34 -13.11 10.65
C GLN A 496 4.86 -14.29 11.50
N THR A 497 4.23 -15.46 11.39
CA THR A 497 4.68 -16.65 12.14
C THR A 497 6.09 -17.08 11.75
N VAL A 498 6.48 -16.93 10.47
CA VAL A 498 7.84 -17.20 10.00
C VAL A 498 8.81 -16.20 10.60
N VAL A 499 8.44 -14.92 10.60
CA VAL A 499 9.28 -13.85 11.16
C VAL A 499 9.46 -14.04 12.67
N ALA A 500 8.38 -14.29 13.40
CA ALA A 500 8.41 -14.51 14.84
C ALA A 500 9.27 -15.72 15.23
N TYR A 501 9.20 -16.80 14.45
CA TYR A 501 10.05 -17.98 14.68
C TYR A 501 11.53 -17.66 14.45
N GLY A 502 11.86 -16.91 13.39
CA GLY A 502 13.22 -16.42 13.13
C GLY A 502 13.73 -15.48 14.23
N GLU A 503 12.88 -14.59 14.75
CA GLU A 503 13.20 -13.67 15.83
C GLU A 503 13.48 -14.40 17.16
N GLN A 504 12.71 -15.44 17.48
CA GLN A 504 12.96 -16.29 18.64
C GLN A 504 14.36 -16.90 18.59
N HIS A 505 14.74 -17.52 17.47
CA HIS A 505 16.08 -18.09 17.31
C HIS A 505 17.20 -17.07 17.15
N LEU A 506 16.90 -15.83 16.76
CA LEU A 506 17.87 -14.75 16.74
C LEU A 506 18.29 -14.39 18.16
N SER A 507 17.34 -14.32 19.11
CA SER A 507 17.62 -14.01 20.51
C SER A 507 18.50 -15.04 21.23
N GLU A 508 18.57 -16.26 20.69
CA GLU A 508 19.46 -17.33 21.16
C GLU A 508 20.90 -17.20 20.62
N ASN A 509 21.11 -16.39 19.57
CA ASN A 509 22.41 -16.24 18.88
C ASN A 509 22.92 -14.79 18.94
N HIS A 510 23.28 -14.34 20.13
CA HIS A 510 23.69 -12.96 20.41
C HIS A 510 24.84 -12.45 19.55
N ASP A 511 25.85 -13.29 19.26
CA ASP A 511 27.01 -12.87 18.44
C ASP A 511 26.60 -12.60 17.00
N PHE A 512 25.75 -13.47 16.43
CA PHE A 512 25.21 -13.26 15.10
C PHE A 512 24.28 -12.03 15.07
N GLU A 513 23.40 -11.90 16.05
CA GLU A 513 22.45 -10.77 16.16
C GLU A 513 23.18 -9.42 16.14
N LYS A 514 24.20 -9.25 17.00
CA LYS A 514 24.97 -8.01 17.06
C LYS A 514 25.59 -7.67 15.71
N GLY A 515 26.24 -8.64 15.07
CA GLY A 515 26.84 -8.43 13.75
C GLY A 515 25.81 -8.17 12.65
N ALA A 516 24.72 -8.88 12.65
CA ALA A 516 23.65 -8.74 11.66
C ALA A 516 22.94 -7.37 11.76
N ARG A 517 22.61 -6.93 12.98
CA ARG A 517 22.02 -5.59 13.22
C ARG A 517 22.96 -4.47 12.81
N SER A 518 24.24 -4.60 13.08
CA SER A 518 25.26 -3.63 12.65
C SER A 518 25.31 -3.55 11.11
N ARG A 519 25.37 -4.68 10.40
CA ARG A 519 25.37 -4.72 8.92
C ARG A 519 24.10 -4.13 8.34
N TRP A 520 22.92 -4.46 8.91
CA TRP A 520 21.64 -3.91 8.53
C TRP A 520 21.58 -2.39 8.69
N ALA A 521 22.06 -1.85 9.82
CA ALA A 521 22.09 -0.42 10.07
C ALA A 521 23.03 0.31 9.11
N HIS A 522 24.24 -0.25 8.88
CA HIS A 522 25.18 0.32 7.92
C HIS A 522 24.65 0.32 6.49
N TYR A 523 23.87 -0.70 6.10
CA TYR A 523 23.18 -0.69 4.80
C TYR A 523 22.34 0.58 4.64
N TYR A 524 21.56 0.98 5.65
CA TYR A 524 20.69 2.15 5.55
C TYR A 524 21.45 3.47 5.68
N ILE A 525 22.59 3.49 6.39
CA ILE A 525 23.51 4.63 6.35
C ILE A 525 24.06 4.83 4.93
N ASP A 526 24.56 3.75 4.30
CA ASP A 526 25.09 3.77 2.92
C ASP A 526 23.98 4.10 1.89
N TYR A 527 22.77 3.60 2.12
CA TYR A 527 21.60 3.92 1.31
C TYR A 527 21.29 5.41 1.34
N ALA A 528 21.23 6.00 2.54
CA ALA A 528 21.04 7.44 2.71
C ALA A 528 22.19 8.24 2.05
N GLU A 529 23.44 7.80 2.21
CA GLU A 529 24.61 8.43 1.60
C GLU A 529 24.57 8.40 0.07
N THR A 530 24.03 7.33 -0.50
CA THR A 530 23.89 7.19 -1.96
C THR A 530 22.83 8.13 -2.55
N HIS A 531 21.75 8.38 -1.82
CA HIS A 531 20.60 9.15 -2.32
C HIS A 531 20.58 10.61 -1.87
N ILE A 532 21.27 10.95 -0.78
CA ILE A 532 21.38 12.31 -0.27
C ILE A 532 22.76 12.85 -0.59
N LYS A 533 22.82 13.82 -1.50
CA LYS A 533 24.09 14.44 -1.86
C LYS A 533 24.56 15.41 -0.79
N ARG A 534 25.86 15.52 -0.61
CA ARG A 534 26.47 16.58 0.18
C ARG A 534 26.55 17.86 -0.65
N GLU A 535 26.33 19.02 -0.05
CA GLU A 535 26.49 20.32 -0.72
C GLU A 535 27.93 20.55 -1.17
N GLN A 536 28.90 20.04 -0.41
CA GLN A 536 30.29 19.95 -0.82
C GLN A 536 30.79 18.52 -0.64
N PRO A 537 31.77 18.06 -1.46
CA PRO A 537 32.26 16.68 -1.40
C PRO A 537 32.75 16.26 -0.02
N ASN A 538 33.33 17.19 0.75
CA ASN A 538 33.86 16.95 2.09
C ASN A 538 32.93 17.46 3.21
N SER A 539 31.75 17.98 2.88
CA SER A 539 30.78 18.45 3.89
C SER A 539 30.14 17.27 4.59
N VAL A 540 30.27 17.24 5.92
CA VAL A 540 29.63 16.24 6.79
C VAL A 540 28.24 16.71 7.19
N TYR A 541 27.99 18.01 7.17
CA TYR A 541 26.87 18.63 7.85
C TYR A 541 25.73 19.02 6.92
N TRP A 542 26.04 19.53 5.73
CA TRP A 542 24.99 20.03 4.81
C TRP A 542 24.87 19.14 3.60
N SER A 543 23.64 18.86 3.24
CA SER A 543 23.28 17.97 2.15
C SER A 543 22.02 18.48 1.47
N TYR A 544 21.79 18.04 0.25
CA TYR A 544 20.58 18.31 -0.50
C TYR A 544 20.02 17.04 -1.14
N LEU A 545 18.73 17.08 -1.45
CA LEU A 545 17.98 15.93 -1.88
C LEU A 545 17.16 16.29 -3.12
N LEU A 546 17.50 15.68 -4.25
CA LEU A 546 16.74 15.84 -5.50
C LEU A 546 15.39 15.12 -5.42
N GLY A 547 14.36 15.64 -6.11
CA GLY A 547 12.99 15.14 -6.02
C GLY A 547 12.86 13.62 -6.21
N ARG A 548 13.54 13.04 -7.23
CA ARG A 548 13.57 11.59 -7.44
C ARG A 548 14.13 10.82 -6.22
N ASN A 549 15.17 11.35 -5.61
CA ASN A 549 15.79 10.71 -4.46
C ASN A 549 14.94 10.86 -3.21
N LEU A 550 14.16 11.94 -3.10
CA LEU A 550 13.18 12.12 -2.02
C LEU A 550 12.16 10.97 -2.02
N GLU A 551 11.62 10.59 -3.18
CA GLU A 551 10.69 9.48 -3.28
C GLU A 551 11.34 8.12 -2.92
N LEU A 552 12.60 7.90 -3.32
CA LEU A 552 13.34 6.71 -2.93
C LEU A 552 13.57 6.63 -1.42
N MET A 553 13.90 7.75 -0.79
CA MET A 553 14.05 7.84 0.66
C MET A 553 12.73 7.62 1.40
N LYS A 554 11.62 8.20 0.91
CA LYS A 554 10.28 7.96 1.48
C LYS A 554 9.87 6.49 1.43
N LYS A 555 10.21 5.79 0.36
CA LYS A 555 9.93 4.36 0.22
C LYS A 555 10.64 3.50 1.26
N GLU A 556 11.89 3.83 1.57
CA GLU A 556 12.67 3.12 2.59
C GLU A 556 12.53 3.70 4.01
N TRP A 557 11.75 4.78 4.15
CA TRP A 557 11.56 5.43 5.45
C TRP A 557 11.14 4.49 6.59
N PRO A 558 10.18 3.56 6.42
CA PRO A 558 9.82 2.64 7.49
C PRO A 558 10.99 1.78 7.99
N ASN A 559 11.87 1.34 7.09
CA ASN A 559 13.07 0.58 7.46
C ASN A 559 14.15 1.47 8.11
N ILE A 560 14.34 2.70 7.59
CA ILE A 560 15.26 3.69 8.16
C ILE A 560 14.81 4.07 9.58
N LEU A 561 13.51 4.28 9.78
CA LEU A 561 12.93 4.59 11.09
C LEU A 561 13.25 3.50 12.11
N LYS A 562 13.11 2.23 11.74
CA LYS A 562 13.50 1.10 12.62
C LYS A 562 14.98 1.13 13.01
N VAL A 563 15.87 1.54 12.10
CA VAL A 563 17.29 1.69 12.46
C VAL A 563 17.47 2.78 13.50
N ILE A 564 16.75 3.90 13.35
CA ILE A 564 16.80 5.02 14.31
C ILE A 564 16.28 4.58 15.68
N GLU A 565 15.12 3.93 15.72
CA GLU A 565 14.51 3.43 16.94
C GLU A 565 15.43 2.43 17.64
N TRP A 566 15.86 1.38 16.94
CA TRP A 566 16.77 0.40 17.49
C TRP A 566 18.08 1.02 17.99
N SER A 567 18.71 1.90 17.21
CA SER A 567 19.99 2.53 17.63
C SER A 567 19.81 3.47 18.82
N SER A 568 18.66 4.12 18.96
CA SER A 568 18.31 4.95 20.10
C SER A 568 18.04 4.12 21.36
N GLU A 569 17.25 3.02 21.23
CA GLU A 569 16.87 2.14 22.36
C GLU A 569 18.06 1.33 22.91
N THR A 570 19.00 0.94 22.04
CA THR A 570 20.16 0.11 22.40
C THR A 570 21.46 0.91 22.53
N GLU A 571 21.36 2.24 22.62
CA GLU A 571 22.50 3.17 22.81
C GLU A 571 23.62 3.00 21.77
N GLN A 572 23.26 2.67 20.51
CA GLN A 572 24.21 2.59 19.40
C GLN A 572 24.52 3.99 18.87
N HIS A 573 25.19 4.79 19.71
CA HIS A 573 25.41 6.23 19.48
C HIS A 573 26.06 6.55 18.14
N ASP A 574 27.09 5.82 17.74
CA ASP A 574 27.80 6.02 16.47
C ASP A 574 26.87 5.84 15.25
N ILE A 575 26.00 4.83 15.28
CA ILE A 575 25.02 4.57 14.23
C ILE A 575 23.97 5.67 14.17
N LEU A 576 23.40 6.04 15.32
CA LEU A 576 22.39 7.11 15.42
C LEU A 576 22.95 8.44 14.90
N ILE A 577 24.13 8.84 15.36
CA ILE A 577 24.80 10.06 14.94
C ILE A 577 25.02 10.07 13.41
N LYS A 578 25.61 9.01 12.86
CA LYS A 578 25.90 8.90 11.42
C LYS A 578 24.63 8.97 10.57
N LEU A 579 23.59 8.29 11.01
CA LEU A 579 22.34 8.25 10.26
C LEU A 579 21.62 9.59 10.30
N ILE A 580 21.47 10.22 11.49
CA ILE A 580 20.76 11.50 11.62
C ILE A 580 21.48 12.63 10.88
N ILE A 581 22.81 12.68 10.90
CA ILE A 581 23.57 13.65 10.08
C ILE A 581 23.20 13.52 8.60
N ARG A 582 23.06 12.29 8.09
CA ARG A 582 22.75 12.05 6.67
C ARG A 582 21.33 12.43 6.29
N ILE A 583 20.38 12.11 7.16
CA ILE A 583 18.95 12.27 6.84
C ILE A 583 18.35 13.57 7.38
N SER A 584 19.11 14.41 8.05
CA SER A 584 18.64 15.68 8.67
C SER A 584 17.87 16.53 7.65
N HIS A 585 18.40 16.72 6.42
CA HIS A 585 17.73 17.44 5.36
C HIS A 585 16.47 16.71 4.83
N PHE A 586 16.51 15.38 4.74
CA PHE A 586 15.35 14.59 4.38
C PHE A 586 14.22 14.75 5.42
N LEU A 587 14.56 14.75 6.70
CA LEU A 587 13.59 15.02 7.78
C LEU A 587 12.94 16.40 7.65
N SER A 588 13.67 17.43 7.21
CA SER A 588 13.09 18.75 6.92
C SER A 588 12.00 18.71 5.85
N ARG A 589 12.12 17.76 4.92
CA ARG A 589 11.20 17.64 3.78
C ARG A 589 9.97 16.79 4.06
N ILE A 590 10.02 15.95 5.11
CA ILE A 590 8.92 15.03 5.45
C ILE A 590 8.26 15.37 6.78
N ASN A 591 9.03 15.79 7.80
CA ASN A 591 8.51 16.00 9.15
C ASN A 591 9.48 16.80 10.03
N LEU A 592 9.17 18.09 10.26
CA LEU A 592 9.99 18.95 11.14
C LEU A 592 9.99 18.51 12.62
N PRO A 593 8.86 18.14 13.24
CA PRO A 593 8.85 17.55 14.58
C PRO A 593 9.79 16.36 14.75
N LEU A 594 9.82 15.41 13.79
CA LEU A 594 10.78 14.30 13.84
C LEU A 594 12.23 14.77 13.69
N ARG A 595 12.46 15.81 12.87
CA ARG A 595 13.80 16.42 12.79
C ARG A 595 14.25 16.98 14.13
N ILE A 596 13.35 17.63 14.87
CA ILE A 596 13.63 18.15 16.21
C ILE A 596 13.91 17.00 17.17
N GLU A 597 13.02 16.03 17.24
CA GLU A 597 13.10 14.88 18.15
C GLU A 597 14.40 14.10 17.93
N TYR A 598 14.65 13.65 16.70
CA TYR A 598 15.84 12.86 16.42
C TYR A 598 17.13 13.69 16.42
N GLY A 599 17.04 14.97 16.10
CA GLY A 599 18.15 15.90 16.27
C GLY A 599 18.59 16.03 17.73
N LEU A 600 17.64 16.13 18.67
CA LEU A 600 17.93 16.17 20.10
C LEU A 600 18.44 14.83 20.63
N LYS A 601 17.87 13.70 20.20
CA LYS A 601 18.40 12.37 20.54
C LYS A 601 19.83 12.17 20.04
N ALA A 602 20.12 12.61 18.81
CA ALA A 602 21.46 12.55 18.25
C ALA A 602 22.44 13.52 18.96
N ALA A 603 21.97 14.69 19.40
CA ALA A 603 22.79 15.60 20.24
C ALA A 603 23.16 14.96 21.58
N ASP A 604 22.20 14.29 22.23
CA ASP A 604 22.47 13.59 23.48
C ASP A 604 23.41 12.39 23.28
N ALA A 605 23.26 11.63 22.19
CA ALA A 605 24.18 10.55 21.81
C ALA A 605 25.60 11.08 21.56
N ALA A 606 25.74 12.21 20.85
CA ALA A 606 27.01 12.86 20.58
C ALA A 606 27.67 13.38 21.87
N ARG A 607 26.90 13.93 22.80
CA ARG A 607 27.39 14.33 24.14
C ARG A 607 27.93 13.14 24.90
N GLN A 608 27.22 12.02 24.95
CA GLN A 608 27.65 10.80 25.65
C GLN A 608 28.90 10.17 25.02
N SER A 609 29.07 10.34 23.72
CA SER A 609 30.26 9.87 22.98
C SER A 609 31.43 10.85 23.00
N GLY A 610 31.28 12.03 23.62
CA GLY A 610 32.30 13.08 23.65
C GLY A 610 32.55 13.82 22.33
N GLU A 611 31.56 13.71 21.39
CA GLU A 611 31.67 14.31 20.06
C GLU A 611 31.09 15.74 20.04
N HIS A 612 31.77 16.66 20.71
CA HIS A 612 31.28 18.01 20.96
C HIS A 612 30.85 18.78 19.69
N THR A 613 31.59 18.65 18.59
CA THR A 613 31.26 19.33 17.34
C THR A 613 29.95 18.83 16.77
N ARG A 614 29.72 17.51 16.83
CA ARG A 614 28.48 16.93 16.36
C ARG A 614 27.28 17.26 17.24
N GLU A 615 27.51 17.30 18.57
CA GLU A 615 26.50 17.79 19.51
C GLU A 615 26.08 19.22 19.15
N ALA A 616 27.08 20.11 18.97
CA ALA A 616 26.80 21.49 18.59
C ALA A 616 26.07 21.61 17.27
N TYR A 617 26.44 20.82 16.26
CA TYR A 617 25.76 20.77 14.99
C TYR A 617 24.25 20.36 15.13
N PHE A 618 23.99 19.31 15.89
CA PHE A 618 22.61 18.86 16.09
C PHE A 618 21.77 19.89 16.84
N ARG A 619 22.36 20.58 17.82
CA ARG A 619 21.67 21.64 18.56
C ARG A 619 21.42 22.88 17.69
N ILE A 620 22.43 23.35 16.96
CA ILE A 620 22.34 24.57 16.14
C ILE A 620 21.51 24.35 14.88
N ASP A 621 21.95 23.42 14.03
CA ASP A 621 21.39 23.26 12.69
C ASP A 621 20.18 22.31 12.69
N THR A 622 20.28 21.13 13.29
CA THR A 622 19.20 20.14 13.17
C THR A 622 17.98 20.52 13.99
N ALA A 623 18.14 20.77 15.30
CA ALA A 623 17.04 21.11 16.19
C ALA A 623 16.75 22.62 16.21
N GLY A 624 17.77 23.47 16.36
CA GLY A 624 17.59 24.93 16.52
C GLY A 624 16.96 25.58 15.30
N TRP A 625 17.44 25.25 14.09
CA TRP A 625 16.82 25.71 12.86
C TRP A 625 15.37 25.18 12.71
N ALA A 626 15.12 23.91 13.01
CA ALA A 626 13.79 23.34 12.87
C ALA A 626 12.78 23.93 13.89
N LEU A 627 13.21 24.20 15.13
CA LEU A 627 12.41 24.90 16.15
C LEU A 627 12.04 26.32 15.70
N MET A 628 12.99 27.03 15.06
CA MET A 628 12.70 28.36 14.48
C MET A 628 11.64 28.28 13.37
N GLU A 629 11.68 27.25 12.53
CA GLU A 629 10.70 27.06 11.45
C GLU A 629 9.30 26.72 11.98
N VAL A 630 9.18 26.03 13.11
CA VAL A 630 7.88 25.77 13.77
C VAL A 630 7.46 26.88 14.75
N ASN A 631 8.12 28.07 14.68
CA ASN A 631 7.85 29.25 15.52
C ASN A 631 8.06 29.06 17.03
N ASP A 632 8.78 28.01 17.46
CA ASP A 632 9.26 27.89 18.84
C ASP A 632 10.56 28.69 19.02
N SER A 633 10.43 30.02 19.10
CA SER A 633 11.57 30.93 19.21
C SER A 633 12.40 30.70 20.48
N ASP A 634 11.76 30.42 21.61
CA ASP A 634 12.44 30.16 22.89
C ASP A 634 13.19 28.82 22.86
N GLY A 635 12.61 27.81 22.31
CA GLY A 635 13.25 26.51 22.10
C GLY A 635 14.44 26.61 21.17
N ALA A 636 14.29 27.33 20.04
CA ALA A 636 15.36 27.58 19.09
C ALA A 636 16.54 28.31 19.73
N LEU A 637 16.26 29.39 20.47
CA LEU A 637 17.29 30.18 21.15
C LEU A 637 18.09 29.31 22.12
N ARG A 638 17.41 28.56 23.00
CA ARG A 638 18.06 27.64 23.96
C ARG A 638 19.00 26.64 23.28
N GLN A 639 18.59 26.05 22.18
CA GLN A 639 19.40 25.04 21.48
C GLN A 639 20.59 25.69 20.77
N ILE A 640 20.39 26.81 20.09
CA ILE A 640 21.46 27.52 19.37
C ILE A 640 22.52 28.01 20.38
N GLU A 641 22.10 28.65 21.48
CA GLU A 641 23.04 29.11 22.54
C GLU A 641 23.80 27.96 23.20
N ALA A 642 23.12 26.86 23.49
CA ALA A 642 23.78 25.67 24.02
C ALA A 642 24.84 25.13 23.06
N GLY A 643 24.53 25.06 21.75
CA GLY A 643 25.51 24.65 20.75
C GLY A 643 26.70 25.60 20.60
N LEU A 644 26.46 26.91 20.57
CA LEU A 644 27.53 27.91 20.51
C LEU A 644 28.44 27.83 21.73
N LYS A 645 27.89 27.67 22.93
CA LYS A 645 28.66 27.49 24.17
C LYS A 645 29.54 26.24 24.13
N ILE A 646 29.07 25.14 23.57
CA ILE A 646 29.84 23.91 23.38
C ILE A 646 31.04 24.18 22.47
N LEU A 647 30.84 24.90 21.35
CA LEU A 647 31.94 25.27 20.43
C LEU A 647 32.98 26.18 21.06
N GLU A 648 32.58 27.13 21.93
CA GLU A 648 33.50 27.99 22.67
C GLU A 648 34.37 27.21 23.65
N GLN A 649 33.80 26.19 24.28
CA GLN A 649 34.51 25.39 25.31
C GLN A 649 35.42 24.32 24.68
N SER A 650 35.11 23.80 23.50
CA SER A 650 35.86 22.69 22.87
C SER A 650 37.17 23.12 22.19
N GLY A 651 37.36 24.41 21.85
CA GLY A 651 38.62 24.98 21.33
C GLY A 651 39.18 24.38 20.03
N ALA A 652 38.40 23.58 19.30
CA ALA A 652 38.85 22.87 18.11
C ALA A 652 38.78 23.75 16.83
N PRO A 653 39.81 23.72 15.97
CA PRO A 653 39.95 24.63 14.84
C PRO A 653 38.95 24.47 13.69
N ASP A 654 38.22 23.36 13.63
CA ASP A 654 37.27 23.07 12.53
C ASP A 654 35.85 23.63 12.76
N HIS A 655 35.67 24.56 13.71
CA HIS A 655 34.34 24.99 14.16
C HIS A 655 33.92 26.37 13.65
N ASP A 656 34.75 27.11 12.92
CA ASP A 656 34.46 28.48 12.51
C ASP A 656 33.17 28.56 11.67
N ASP A 657 32.99 27.67 10.74
CA ASP A 657 31.78 27.62 9.92
C ASP A 657 30.51 27.41 10.75
N LEU A 658 30.53 26.48 11.69
CA LEU A 658 29.36 26.16 12.51
C LEU A 658 29.07 27.28 13.53
N LYS A 659 30.10 27.89 14.08
CA LYS A 659 29.98 29.04 14.99
C LYS A 659 29.37 30.23 14.25
N VAL A 660 29.89 30.56 13.08
CA VAL A 660 29.35 31.65 12.24
C VAL A 660 27.91 31.37 11.85
N TRP A 661 27.59 30.14 11.47
CA TRP A 661 26.22 29.74 11.17
C TRP A 661 25.29 29.88 12.38
N GLY A 662 25.67 29.39 13.54
CA GLY A 662 24.91 29.54 14.80
C GLY A 662 24.63 31.00 15.16
N THR A 663 25.65 31.86 15.03
CA THR A 663 25.50 33.31 15.23
C THR A 663 24.56 33.95 14.21
N ALA A 664 24.63 33.53 12.94
CA ALA A 664 23.71 34.02 11.91
C ALA A 664 22.24 33.56 12.16
N LEU A 665 22.04 32.32 12.60
CA LEU A 665 20.70 31.82 12.99
C LEU A 665 20.14 32.58 14.22
N GLN A 666 20.97 32.85 15.22
CA GLN A 666 20.57 33.62 16.36
C GLN A 666 20.20 35.07 15.96
N SER A 667 20.96 35.67 15.05
CA SER A 667 20.64 36.98 14.47
C SER A 667 19.31 36.97 13.72
N ARG A 668 19.05 35.93 12.94
CA ARG A 668 17.76 35.75 12.22
C ARG A 668 16.58 35.60 13.19
N LEU A 669 16.79 34.88 14.29
CA LEU A 669 15.79 34.76 15.35
C LEU A 669 15.50 36.10 16.01
N LEU A 670 16.54 36.94 16.28
CA LEU A 670 16.38 38.29 16.78
C LEU A 670 15.56 39.17 15.82
N LEU A 671 15.73 39.02 14.50
CA LEU A 671 14.90 39.73 13.52
C LEU A 671 13.43 39.32 13.63
N LYS A 672 13.15 38.02 13.79
CA LYS A 672 11.78 37.51 13.96
C LYS A 672 11.09 38.08 15.22
N ILE A 673 11.81 38.29 16.29
CA ILE A 673 11.26 38.84 17.55
C ILE A 673 11.30 40.36 17.61
N GLY A 674 11.73 41.05 16.53
CA GLY A 674 11.68 42.51 16.42
C GLY A 674 12.90 43.23 17.04
N GLU A 675 14.05 42.58 17.10
CA GLU A 675 15.28 43.12 17.66
C GLU A 675 16.40 43.32 16.59
N PRO A 676 16.15 44.17 15.54
CA PRO A 676 17.08 44.29 14.42
C PRO A 676 18.44 44.87 14.76
N ASP A 677 18.54 45.72 15.80
CA ASP A 677 19.82 46.34 16.18
C ASP A 677 20.73 45.32 16.87
N LYS A 678 20.19 44.43 17.69
CA LYS A 678 20.97 43.33 18.28
C LYS A 678 21.41 42.34 17.19
N ALA A 679 20.55 42.04 16.24
CA ALA A 679 20.87 41.19 15.10
C ALA A 679 22.02 41.79 14.26
N ALA A 680 21.99 43.08 14.00
CA ALA A 680 23.05 43.80 13.29
C ALA A 680 24.38 43.69 14.00
N ALA A 681 24.43 43.98 15.30
CA ALA A 681 25.66 43.92 16.09
C ALA A 681 26.28 42.51 16.04
N MET A 682 25.46 41.46 16.09
CA MET A 682 25.94 40.07 15.98
C MET A 682 26.51 39.77 14.59
N LEU A 683 25.81 40.17 13.53
CA LEU A 683 26.26 39.98 12.16
C LEU A 683 27.54 40.76 11.84
N ASP A 684 27.70 41.95 12.41
CA ASP A 684 28.96 42.72 12.28
C ASP A 684 30.13 41.99 12.95
N GLY A 685 29.92 41.31 14.08
CA GLY A 685 30.92 40.52 14.77
C GLY A 685 31.49 39.34 13.95
N ILE A 686 30.74 38.85 12.95
CA ILE A 686 31.15 37.74 12.08
C ILE A 686 31.51 38.17 10.66
N LYS A 687 31.54 39.50 10.34
CA LYS A 687 31.65 40.02 8.98
C LYS A 687 32.90 39.60 8.24
N ASP A 688 34.03 39.60 8.90
CA ASP A 688 35.35 39.39 8.31
C ASP A 688 35.91 37.98 8.58
N GLN A 689 35.12 37.09 9.16
CA GLN A 689 35.55 35.74 9.43
C GLN A 689 35.67 34.93 8.16
N PRO A 690 36.79 34.20 7.96
CA PRO A 690 36.95 33.29 6.83
C PRO A 690 36.03 32.10 7.00
N VAL A 691 35.10 31.93 6.08
CA VAL A 691 34.12 30.82 6.08
C VAL A 691 34.00 30.17 4.71
N SER A 692 33.52 28.94 4.68
CA SER A 692 33.22 28.22 3.45
C SER A 692 32.16 28.97 2.60
N PRO A 693 32.17 28.76 1.29
CA PRO A 693 31.20 29.41 0.39
C PRO A 693 29.74 29.18 0.79
N ILE A 694 29.41 27.99 1.33
CA ILE A 694 28.07 27.66 1.80
C ILE A 694 27.64 28.52 2.98
N ILE A 695 28.53 28.73 3.96
CA ILE A 695 28.22 29.57 5.12
C ILE A 695 28.18 31.05 4.72
N ARG A 696 29.06 31.47 3.80
CA ARG A 696 29.02 32.85 3.23
C ARG A 696 27.67 33.11 2.57
N HIS A 697 27.18 32.17 1.76
CA HIS A 697 25.84 32.26 1.16
C HIS A 697 24.75 32.46 2.23
N ARG A 698 24.73 31.63 3.26
CA ARG A 698 23.73 31.68 4.34
C ARG A 698 23.82 32.99 5.15
N VAL A 699 25.01 33.47 5.45
CA VAL A 699 25.22 34.77 6.15
C VAL A 699 24.72 35.92 5.27
N LEU A 700 24.98 35.89 3.96
CA LEU A 700 24.47 36.91 3.02
C LEU A 700 22.96 36.96 3.01
N LEU A 701 22.28 35.80 3.05
CA LEU A 701 20.82 35.76 3.17
C LEU A 701 20.34 36.46 4.45
N VAL A 702 20.88 36.13 5.60
CA VAL A 702 20.50 36.76 6.90
C VAL A 702 20.77 38.25 6.93
N ARG A 703 21.87 38.71 6.29
CA ARG A 703 22.14 40.14 6.11
C ARG A 703 21.14 40.81 5.20
N GLY A 704 20.76 40.15 4.13
CA GLY A 704 19.67 40.60 3.25
C GLY A 704 18.37 40.71 4.01
N ASP A 705 18.04 39.74 4.89
CA ASP A 705 16.85 39.77 5.75
C ASP A 705 16.88 40.98 6.72
N LEU A 706 18.05 41.27 7.29
CA LEU A 706 18.25 42.46 8.13
C LEU A 706 18.00 43.77 7.37
N SER A 707 18.59 43.93 6.17
CA SER A 707 18.42 45.11 5.33
C SER A 707 16.96 45.24 4.89
N PHE A 708 16.29 44.14 4.55
CA PHE A 708 14.87 44.11 4.21
C PHE A 708 14.01 44.54 5.41
N ALA A 709 14.28 44.04 6.62
CA ALA A 709 13.55 44.40 7.84
C ALA A 709 13.69 45.89 8.18
N ARG A 710 14.83 46.50 7.82
CA ARG A 710 15.10 47.94 7.95
C ARG A 710 14.55 48.77 6.77
N SER A 711 13.86 48.17 5.85
CA SER A 711 13.35 48.80 4.62
C SER A 711 14.40 49.31 3.64
N HIS A 712 15.66 48.84 3.77
CA HIS A 712 16.74 49.11 2.84
C HIS A 712 16.76 48.08 1.68
N TYR A 713 15.70 48.19 0.83
CA TYR A 713 15.40 47.12 -0.14
C TYR A 713 16.45 46.98 -1.26
N GLU A 714 17.08 48.07 -1.74
CA GLU A 714 18.17 48.00 -2.73
C GLU A 714 19.41 47.30 -2.17
N GLU A 715 19.74 47.52 -0.89
CA GLU A 715 20.81 46.82 -0.23
C GLU A 715 20.45 45.33 -0.06
N ALA A 716 19.23 45.03 0.33
CA ALA A 716 18.74 43.65 0.43
C ALA A 716 18.83 42.92 -0.93
N ILE A 717 18.43 43.55 -2.04
CA ILE A 717 18.59 42.98 -3.39
C ILE A 717 20.06 42.64 -3.67
N THR A 718 20.98 43.59 -3.40
CA THR A 718 22.42 43.37 -3.65
C THR A 718 22.94 42.18 -2.84
N LEU A 719 22.52 42.02 -1.59
CA LEU A 719 22.93 40.93 -0.72
C LEU A 719 22.36 39.57 -1.16
N TYR A 720 21.08 39.52 -1.58
CA TYR A 720 20.46 38.31 -2.09
C TYR A 720 21.04 37.89 -3.46
N GLU A 721 21.35 38.80 -4.34
CA GLU A 721 22.06 38.51 -5.60
C GLU A 721 23.47 37.98 -5.35
N ALA A 722 24.20 38.56 -4.39
CA ALA A 722 25.51 38.07 -3.97
C ALA A 722 25.39 36.65 -3.36
N ALA A 723 24.36 36.38 -2.57
CA ALA A 723 24.09 35.05 -2.05
C ALA A 723 23.87 34.03 -3.17
N ASN A 724 23.02 34.36 -4.16
CA ASN A 724 22.77 33.50 -5.31
C ASN A 724 24.02 33.26 -6.14
N THR A 725 24.85 34.30 -6.35
CA THR A 725 26.13 34.18 -7.08
C THR A 725 27.09 33.25 -6.34
N THR A 726 27.17 33.39 -5.00
CA THR A 726 28.00 32.54 -4.16
C THR A 726 27.53 31.08 -4.22
N SER A 727 26.23 30.82 -4.16
CA SER A 727 25.68 29.47 -4.29
C SER A 727 26.01 28.84 -5.64
N ALA A 728 25.84 29.56 -6.73
CA ALA A 728 26.18 29.08 -8.08
C ALA A 728 27.67 28.73 -8.24
N ALA A 729 28.56 29.49 -7.61
CA ALA A 729 30.01 29.30 -7.71
C ALA A 729 30.51 27.99 -7.09
N TYR A 730 29.86 27.48 -6.05
CA TYR A 730 30.24 26.18 -5.44
C TYR A 730 29.36 25.00 -5.93
N GLY A 731 28.48 25.22 -6.91
CA GLY A 731 27.58 24.20 -7.43
C GLY A 731 26.44 23.81 -6.48
N GLY A 732 26.12 24.70 -5.54
CA GLY A 732 24.97 24.56 -4.64
C GLY A 732 23.65 24.63 -5.40
N GLU A 733 22.63 23.98 -4.86
CA GLU A 733 21.25 24.14 -5.35
C GLU A 733 20.82 25.60 -5.21
N LYS A 734 20.01 26.05 -6.20
CA LYS A 734 19.32 27.33 -6.08
C LYS A 734 18.41 27.28 -4.87
N THR A 735 18.71 28.07 -3.84
CA THR A 735 17.88 28.07 -2.64
C THR A 735 16.60 28.85 -2.92
N ILE A 736 15.49 28.19 -2.74
CA ILE A 736 14.14 28.75 -2.93
C ILE A 736 13.97 30.00 -2.09
N GLU A 737 14.49 29.97 -0.87
CA GLU A 737 14.51 31.09 0.07
C GLU A 737 15.15 32.33 -0.53
N ALA A 738 16.32 32.18 -1.17
CA ALA A 738 17.04 33.29 -1.79
C ALA A 738 16.25 33.94 -2.93
N TYR A 739 15.59 33.13 -3.77
CA TYR A 739 14.76 33.66 -4.86
C TYR A 739 13.45 34.26 -4.37
N PHE A 740 12.85 33.68 -3.34
CA PHE A 740 11.66 34.27 -2.70
C PHE A 740 11.98 35.65 -2.10
N ASN A 741 13.02 35.74 -1.26
CA ASN A 741 13.41 37.00 -0.62
C ASN A 741 13.81 38.06 -1.64
N LEU A 742 14.55 37.66 -2.68
CA LEU A 742 14.90 38.56 -3.80
C LEU A 742 13.65 39.05 -4.53
N GLY A 743 12.70 38.16 -4.84
CA GLY A 743 11.43 38.52 -5.47
C GLY A 743 10.62 39.48 -4.62
N MET A 744 10.54 39.26 -3.31
CA MET A 744 9.86 40.16 -2.36
C MET A 744 10.57 41.54 -2.29
N ALA A 745 11.88 41.59 -2.29
CA ALA A 745 12.64 42.84 -2.31
C ALA A 745 12.39 43.62 -3.61
N TYR A 746 12.36 42.94 -4.76
CA TYR A 746 11.99 43.56 -6.03
C TYR A 746 10.53 44.12 -6.04
N VAL A 747 9.59 43.37 -5.42
CA VAL A 747 8.21 43.85 -5.28
C VAL A 747 8.16 45.17 -4.47
N LYS A 748 8.95 45.24 -3.37
CA LYS A 748 9.01 46.47 -2.55
C LYS A 748 9.67 47.66 -3.26
N CYS A 749 10.60 47.39 -4.20
CA CYS A 749 11.23 48.37 -5.06
C CYS A 749 10.44 48.70 -6.36
N ASP A 750 9.28 48.13 -6.55
CA ASP A 750 8.44 48.27 -7.77
C ASP A 750 9.10 47.75 -9.06
N GLN A 751 10.09 46.86 -8.94
CA GLN A 751 10.78 46.18 -10.04
C GLN A 751 10.04 44.92 -10.43
N LEU A 752 8.78 45.05 -10.89
CA LEU A 752 7.84 43.92 -10.96
C LEU A 752 8.22 42.85 -11.97
N GLU A 753 8.87 43.21 -13.09
CA GLU A 753 9.36 42.22 -14.07
C GLU A 753 10.51 41.34 -13.50
N LYS A 754 11.38 41.95 -12.69
CA LYS A 754 12.46 41.18 -12.04
C LYS A 754 11.91 40.29 -10.92
N ALA A 755 10.90 40.77 -10.19
CA ALA A 755 10.21 39.99 -9.18
C ALA A 755 9.59 38.73 -9.78
N GLU A 756 8.89 38.87 -10.92
CA GLU A 756 8.27 37.74 -11.61
C GLU A 756 9.32 36.68 -12.01
N LYS A 757 10.43 37.12 -12.60
CA LYS A 757 11.55 36.20 -12.95
C LYS A 757 12.16 35.51 -11.72
N ALA A 758 12.29 36.21 -10.60
CA ALA A 758 12.79 35.63 -9.36
C ALA A 758 11.86 34.53 -8.84
N PHE A 759 10.56 34.78 -8.77
CA PHE A 759 9.57 33.79 -8.36
C PHE A 759 9.51 32.59 -9.34
N GLU A 760 9.62 32.81 -10.66
CA GLU A 760 9.67 31.72 -11.63
C GLU A 760 10.89 30.80 -11.42
N GLN A 761 12.01 31.36 -10.97
CA GLN A 761 13.21 30.56 -10.67
C GLN A 761 13.03 29.63 -9.47
N MET A 762 12.07 29.90 -8.57
CA MET A 762 11.74 29.00 -7.46
C MET A 762 11.19 27.66 -7.96
N LEU A 763 10.51 27.64 -9.11
CA LEU A 763 9.87 26.45 -9.67
C LEU A 763 10.66 25.91 -10.88
N TYR A 764 11.99 25.84 -10.78
CA TYR A 764 12.85 25.30 -11.84
C TYR A 764 12.41 23.88 -12.31
N ASP A 765 11.84 23.09 -11.38
CA ASP A 765 11.21 21.81 -11.69
C ASP A 765 9.79 21.76 -11.10
N LYS A 766 8.82 22.31 -11.86
CA LYS A 766 7.40 22.41 -11.43
C LYS A 766 6.75 21.07 -11.03
N HIS A 767 7.28 19.96 -11.55
CA HIS A 767 6.73 18.62 -11.25
C HIS A 767 7.26 18.03 -9.94
N ASN A 768 8.37 18.56 -9.43
CA ASN A 768 9.02 18.08 -8.21
C ASN A 768 9.05 19.14 -7.09
N ALA A 769 8.37 20.29 -7.29
CA ALA A 769 8.27 21.30 -6.24
C ALA A 769 7.56 20.73 -5.01
N ASN A 770 8.17 20.85 -3.84
CA ASN A 770 7.52 20.45 -2.60
C ASN A 770 6.45 21.47 -2.20
N GLN A 771 5.64 21.11 -1.23
CA GLN A 771 4.49 21.91 -0.82
C GLN A 771 4.89 23.27 -0.21
N VAL A 772 6.00 23.33 0.54
CA VAL A 772 6.54 24.59 1.11
C VAL A 772 6.95 25.53 0.00
N GLU A 773 7.67 25.02 -0.99
CA GLU A 773 8.09 25.79 -2.18
C GLU A 773 6.90 26.38 -2.93
N LEU A 774 5.84 25.60 -3.06
CA LEU A 774 4.59 26.07 -3.70
C LEU A 774 3.87 27.13 -2.87
N ILE A 775 3.87 27.04 -1.53
CA ILE A 775 3.28 28.04 -0.64
C ILE A 775 3.99 29.39 -0.83
N TYR A 776 5.32 29.41 -0.73
CA TYR A 776 6.11 30.61 -0.90
C TYR A 776 5.98 31.18 -2.32
N TYR A 777 5.95 30.35 -3.33
CA TYR A 777 5.73 30.78 -4.71
C TYR A 777 4.36 31.43 -4.90
N TYR A 778 3.26 30.80 -4.46
CA TYR A 778 1.93 31.36 -4.63
C TYR A 778 1.73 32.63 -3.83
N TYR A 779 2.30 32.72 -2.63
CA TYR A 779 2.28 33.94 -1.84
C TYR A 779 3.09 35.06 -2.50
N GLY A 780 4.30 34.79 -2.96
CA GLY A 780 5.12 35.77 -3.69
C GLY A 780 4.43 36.27 -4.96
N MET A 781 3.82 35.37 -5.73
CA MET A 781 3.02 35.74 -6.90
C MET A 781 1.78 36.55 -6.54
N ALA A 782 1.13 36.28 -5.40
CA ALA A 782 0.00 37.05 -4.93
C ALA A 782 0.42 38.49 -4.59
N GLN A 783 1.54 38.69 -3.91
CA GLN A 783 2.12 40.00 -3.62
C GLN A 783 2.45 40.79 -4.90
N LEU A 784 3.08 40.11 -5.87
CA LEU A 784 3.40 40.71 -7.18
C LEU A 784 2.14 41.15 -7.93
N LEU A 785 1.13 40.28 -8.01
CA LEU A 785 -0.12 40.56 -8.70
C LEU A 785 -0.93 41.69 -8.00
N TYR A 786 -0.90 41.72 -6.67
CA TYR A 786 -1.49 42.81 -5.90
C TYR A 786 -0.83 44.15 -6.24
N ARG A 787 0.50 44.20 -6.31
CA ARG A 787 1.25 45.41 -6.73
C ARG A 787 0.97 45.83 -8.19
N LYS A 788 0.73 44.84 -9.10
CA LYS A 788 0.29 45.11 -10.48
C LYS A 788 -1.18 45.61 -10.59
N GLY A 789 -1.94 45.65 -9.49
CA GLY A 789 -3.35 45.99 -9.48
C GLY A 789 -4.28 44.86 -9.96
N GLU A 790 -3.77 43.66 -10.14
CA GLU A 790 -4.52 42.50 -10.61
C GLU A 790 -5.16 41.73 -9.43
N ASN A 791 -5.98 42.43 -8.63
CA ASN A 791 -6.50 41.94 -7.32
C ASN A 791 -7.19 40.56 -7.39
N LYS A 792 -7.95 40.32 -8.47
CA LYS A 792 -8.62 38.99 -8.63
C LYS A 792 -7.62 37.84 -8.74
N LYS A 793 -6.60 38.00 -9.56
CA LYS A 793 -5.55 36.99 -9.71
C LYS A 793 -4.69 36.86 -8.45
N ALA A 794 -4.44 37.98 -7.77
CA ALA A 794 -3.76 38.00 -6.49
C ALA A 794 -4.52 37.16 -5.45
N MET A 795 -5.83 37.35 -5.34
CA MET A 795 -6.71 36.60 -4.46
C MET A 795 -6.68 35.09 -4.81
N GLU A 796 -6.81 34.76 -6.09
CA GLU A 796 -6.73 33.33 -6.54
C GLU A 796 -5.38 32.68 -6.17
N SER A 797 -4.27 33.42 -6.29
CA SER A 797 -2.96 32.95 -5.93
C SER A 797 -2.80 32.81 -4.41
N ASN A 798 -3.24 33.83 -3.63
CA ASN A 798 -3.21 33.80 -2.18
C ASN A 798 -4.05 32.65 -1.59
N GLN A 799 -5.24 32.42 -2.15
CA GLN A 799 -6.08 31.27 -1.78
C GLN A 799 -5.43 29.91 -2.08
N LYS A 800 -4.60 29.80 -3.14
CA LYS A 800 -3.82 28.60 -3.37
C LYS A 800 -2.76 28.40 -2.28
N ALA A 801 -2.06 29.46 -1.90
CA ALA A 801 -1.12 29.43 -0.79
C ALA A 801 -1.83 29.03 0.51
N MET A 802 -2.98 29.66 0.82
CA MET A 802 -3.76 29.35 2.02
C MET A 802 -4.24 27.89 2.06
N ARG A 803 -4.79 27.36 0.94
CA ARG A 803 -5.19 25.94 0.86
C ARG A 803 -4.03 25.00 1.10
N LEU A 804 -2.86 25.33 0.58
CA LEU A 804 -1.64 24.54 0.82
C LEU A 804 -1.22 24.64 2.29
N ILE A 805 -1.28 25.83 2.90
CA ILE A 805 -0.99 26.04 4.33
C ILE A 805 -1.99 25.27 5.21
N ASP A 806 -3.31 25.37 4.91
CA ASP A 806 -4.34 24.63 5.64
C ASP A 806 -4.24 23.14 5.45
N SER A 807 -3.66 22.72 4.34
CA SER A 807 -3.39 21.35 4.01
C SER A 807 -2.06 20.87 4.59
N TRP A 808 -1.20 21.72 5.13
CA TRP A 808 0.12 21.39 5.65
C TRP A 808 0.38 22.12 6.97
N GLU A 809 0.39 21.41 8.08
CA GLU A 809 0.91 21.96 9.32
C GLU A 809 2.24 21.29 9.66
N PRO A 810 3.22 22.06 9.94
CA PRO A 810 3.38 22.90 11.10
C PRO A 810 3.10 24.36 10.79
N ALA A 811 2.89 25.17 11.82
CA ALA A 811 2.72 26.60 11.67
C ALA A 811 3.89 27.18 10.88
N ILE A 812 3.77 27.24 9.55
CA ILE A 812 4.76 27.90 8.71
C ILE A 812 4.72 29.37 9.05
N GLY A 813 5.91 29.96 9.29
CA GLY A 813 6.05 31.36 9.69
C GLY A 813 5.32 32.35 8.78
N ILE A 814 5.05 31.96 7.54
CA ILE A 814 4.37 32.78 6.51
C ILE A 814 2.83 32.81 6.64
N ARG A 815 2.21 31.92 7.45
CA ARG A 815 0.72 31.88 7.59
C ARG A 815 0.11 33.24 7.88
N GLY A 816 0.64 33.93 8.88
CA GLY A 816 0.15 35.25 9.30
C GLY A 816 0.28 36.32 8.21
N GLU A 817 1.25 36.21 7.32
CA GLU A 817 1.44 37.11 6.19
C GLU A 817 0.43 36.84 5.09
N VAL A 818 0.17 35.56 4.78
CA VAL A 818 -0.84 35.14 3.81
C VAL A 818 -2.23 35.55 4.26
N GLU A 819 -2.57 35.41 5.55
CA GLU A 819 -3.82 35.87 6.15
C GLU A 819 -3.98 37.39 6.11
N ARG A 820 -2.92 38.15 6.33
CA ARG A 820 -2.92 39.61 6.21
C ARG A 820 -3.19 40.06 4.78
N LEU A 821 -2.58 39.42 3.81
CA LEU A 821 -2.80 39.71 2.40
C LEU A 821 -4.24 39.36 2.00
N ASP A 822 -4.81 38.30 2.52
CA ASP A 822 -6.22 37.94 2.23
C ASP A 822 -7.19 39.01 2.72
N LYS A 823 -7.02 39.48 3.96
CA LYS A 823 -7.80 40.61 4.51
C LYS A 823 -7.64 41.93 3.73
N ALA A 824 -6.42 42.21 3.26
CA ALA A 824 -6.17 43.40 2.43
C ALA A 824 -6.84 43.28 1.06
N LEU A 825 -6.87 42.10 0.45
CA LEU A 825 -7.55 41.84 -0.81
C LEU A 825 -9.08 41.85 -0.68
N GLU A 826 -9.65 41.58 0.49
CA GLU A 826 -11.09 41.71 0.80
C GLU A 826 -11.53 43.12 1.11
N GLY A 827 -10.64 44.11 1.09
CA GLY A 827 -10.94 45.50 1.26
C GLY A 827 -10.98 46.01 2.73
N SER A 828 -10.41 45.25 3.66
CA SER A 828 -10.16 45.74 5.02
C SER A 828 -8.96 46.69 5.01
N GLU A 829 -9.09 47.91 5.61
CA GLU A 829 -7.98 48.88 5.75
C GLU A 829 -6.82 48.26 6.60
N ILE A 830 -5.92 47.58 5.94
CA ILE A 830 -4.69 47.08 6.55
C ILE A 830 -3.50 47.52 5.69
N THR A 831 -2.56 48.23 6.31
CA THR A 831 -1.29 48.61 5.67
C THR A 831 -0.41 47.35 5.52
N LEU A 832 -0.17 46.94 4.27
CA LEU A 832 0.71 45.83 3.91
C LEU A 832 2.18 46.21 3.87
#